data_91c1666c708d0074c873d57d2d75ee07
#
_entry.id   91c1666c708d0074c873d57d2d75ee07
#
_cell.length_a   1.000
_cell.length_b   1.000
_cell.length_c   1.000
_cell.angle_alpha   90.00
_cell.angle_beta   90.00
_cell.angle_gamma   90.00
#
_symmetry.space_group_name_H-M   'P 1'
#
loop_
_entity.id
_entity.type
_entity.pdbx_description
1 polymer ?
#
loop_
_entity_poly.entity_id
_entity_poly.type
_entity_poly.pdbx_seq_one_letter_code
_entity_poly.pdbx_strand_id
1 'polypeptide(L)'
;MTELLSDTAAEPTQMPIAPSHNGLRVPRRHTQPDVNPLEQMTWEKRRTVISNPDGSVVFQMDDIEVPADWSQLATDIVVSKYFRKAGVPGSPGHETSVRQVVHRLAHTIRAWGEAEGGYFATPEDAAAFEAELTYMLAAQIGAFNSPVWFNCGLWHEYRIEGSGGNFVHDPEARTVETTRDSYSRPQVSACFIQSVDDDLMSIFELARNEARVFKFGSGTGTNFSRLRGRMEKLSGGGTSSGLMSFLEVLDRGAGATKSGGTTRRAAKMVVLDLDHPEIMDFIQWKVREERKVSALVSAGYSADFNGDAYGTVSGQNSNNSVRVPDRFMEAVRSGGTWSTTFRTTGQVHETHNAAEMWRGIAEAAWQCADPGVQFDDTIQRWHTCKGTDRINATNPCSEFVFLDDTACNLASINLMKFLRPDGGFDVEGYRHANRVFFLAQEILVGFASYPTERIARRSVEFRPLGLGYANLGTLLMVQGLPYDSDAARAYAACVTAVMTGEAYALSAEMAASKGPFSAFTANRDSMLEVMRLHREAAKAIDADAAPSDLRSAAIECWNRAVAGGALHGYRNSQATVLAPTGTIGLLMDCDTTGVEPDFALVKFKKLAGGGYFKIVNQSVPAALRQLGYSQAEIERIVRYALGTGSLEGAPHIHRAALRVKGLLDSEIDRIEKALPTTLDVRAAFARGQLSDETLSRLGVGQAEREKPSFSALPFLGFTDAQIEEANAVICGSQTVEGAPGLKREHLPVFDCANRCGPRSTRFIPPMGHVRMMAAVQPFISGAISKTVNLPNEATVDEVQDIYLQSWKLGLKAVALYRDGCKLSQPLATATRKETPESTAPPKLRRRRLPKRRHGFTQEARIGGHKVFLRTGEYEDGTLGEIFIDMHKEGAAFRSMMNCFAISVSMGLQYGVPLEDLVDQFCFTRF
;
A
#
# COMPACT_ATOMS: atom_id res chain seq x y z
N MET A 1 -29.15 21.74 11.63
CA MET A 1 -27.78 22.24 11.82
C MET A 1 -27.55 23.49 10.95
N THR A 2 -28.55 24.42 10.98
CA THR A 2 -28.61 25.57 10.05
C THR A 2 -28.85 26.89 10.81
N GLU A 3 -28.51 26.96 12.08
CA GLU A 3 -28.80 28.15 12.91
C GLU A 3 -27.64 28.58 13.82
N LEU A 4 -26.40 28.65 13.31
CA LEU A 4 -25.26 29.25 14.04
C LEU A 4 -24.30 29.98 13.08
N LEU A 5 -24.83 30.76 12.17
CA LEU A 5 -24.03 31.64 11.31
C LEU A 5 -24.62 33.07 11.34
N SER A 6 -24.50 33.76 12.46
CA SER A 6 -24.70 35.19 12.52
C SER A 6 -23.79 35.80 13.57
N ASP A 7 -22.51 35.98 13.20
CA ASP A 7 -21.64 37.02 13.73
C ASP A 7 -20.46 37.18 12.77
N THR A 8 -20.69 37.89 11.68
CA THR A 8 -19.64 38.35 10.74
C THR A 8 -19.32 39.80 11.10
N ALA A 9 -18.42 39.97 12.07
CA ALA A 9 -17.65 41.19 12.14
C ALA A 9 -16.55 41.14 11.07
N ALA A 10 -16.57 42.03 10.12
CA ALA A 10 -15.55 42.17 9.10
C ALA A 10 -14.23 42.58 9.77
N GLU A 11 -13.25 41.68 9.76
CA GLU A 11 -11.88 41.98 10.18
C GLU A 11 -11.14 42.73 9.06
N PRO A 12 -10.28 43.69 9.38
CA PRO A 12 -9.59 44.53 8.39
C PRO A 12 -8.54 43.70 7.62
N THR A 13 -8.48 43.97 6.32
CA THR A 13 -7.46 43.45 5.37
C THR A 13 -6.07 43.92 5.78
N GLN A 14 -5.34 43.16 6.58
CA GLN A 14 -3.92 43.40 6.85
C GLN A 14 -3.04 42.75 5.80
N MET A 15 -2.10 43.51 5.21
CA MET A 15 -1.04 43.02 4.34
C MET A 15 -0.13 42.02 5.07
N PRO A 16 0.59 41.12 4.35
CA PRO A 16 1.50 40.16 4.95
C PRO A 16 2.52 40.89 5.85
N ILE A 17 2.55 40.48 7.11
CA ILE A 17 3.49 41.01 8.11
C ILE A 17 4.88 40.48 7.78
N ALA A 18 5.88 41.36 7.75
CA ALA A 18 7.28 40.97 7.65
C ALA A 18 7.68 39.96 8.74
N PRO A 19 8.62 39.04 8.48
CA PRO A 19 9.05 38.03 9.44
C PRO A 19 9.40 38.65 10.80
N SER A 20 8.81 38.15 11.87
CA SER A 20 8.94 38.77 13.19
C SER A 20 9.94 38.04 14.12
N HIS A 21 10.44 36.87 13.72
CA HIS A 21 11.36 36.02 14.50
C HIS A 21 12.51 35.49 13.65
N ASN A 22 13.68 35.33 14.28
CA ASN A 22 14.91 34.83 13.65
C ASN A 22 15.06 33.31 13.80
N GLY A 23 14.01 32.51 13.48
CA GLY A 23 14.04 31.06 13.54
C GLY A 23 13.37 30.46 14.78
N LEU A 24 13.38 29.14 14.87
CA LEU A 24 12.73 28.33 15.90
C LEU A 24 13.70 27.96 17.02
N ARG A 25 13.20 27.92 18.23
CA ARG A 25 13.86 27.24 19.35
C ARG A 25 13.58 25.75 19.30
N VAL A 26 14.62 24.94 19.45
CA VAL A 26 14.53 23.47 19.49
C VAL A 26 14.95 22.98 20.88
N PRO A 27 13.99 22.67 21.76
CA PRO A 27 14.31 22.14 23.08
C PRO A 27 14.89 20.72 22.96
N ARG A 28 15.84 20.38 23.86
CA ARG A 28 16.32 19.01 24.03
C ARG A 28 15.40 18.26 24.98
N ARG A 29 15.01 17.06 24.59
CA ARG A 29 14.22 16.15 25.43
C ARG A 29 14.93 14.82 25.66
N HIS A 30 15.50 14.25 24.60
CA HIS A 30 16.16 12.95 24.61
C HIS A 30 17.68 13.08 24.71
N THR A 31 18.22 14.24 24.43
CA THR A 31 19.66 14.47 24.31
C THR A 31 20.18 15.54 25.25
N GLN A 32 21.50 15.54 25.47
CA GLN A 32 22.18 16.54 26.26
C GLN A 32 23.21 17.29 25.41
N PRO A 33 23.53 18.57 25.72
CA PRO A 33 24.62 19.26 25.07
C PRO A 33 25.94 18.47 25.20
N ASP A 34 26.76 18.50 24.15
CA ASP A 34 28.09 17.88 24.08
C ASP A 34 28.14 16.35 24.31
N VAL A 35 26.98 15.69 24.31
CA VAL A 35 26.89 14.23 24.39
C VAL A 35 26.41 13.69 23.03
N ASN A 36 27.20 12.79 22.46
CA ASN A 36 26.75 12.10 21.22
C ASN A 36 25.51 11.25 21.54
N PRO A 37 24.35 11.51 20.89
CA PRO A 37 23.11 10.81 21.18
C PRO A 37 23.20 9.29 20.96
N LEU A 38 24.08 8.83 20.07
CA LEU A 38 24.25 7.42 19.77
C LEU A 38 25.05 6.67 20.86
N GLU A 39 25.80 7.37 21.71
CA GLU A 39 26.49 6.76 22.86
C GLU A 39 25.56 6.54 24.06
N GLN A 40 24.33 7.04 24.00
CA GLN A 40 23.28 6.76 25.00
C GLN A 40 22.61 5.39 24.79
N MET A 41 22.99 4.65 23.74
CA MET A 41 22.42 3.38 23.35
C MET A 41 23.46 2.28 23.42
N THR A 42 23.00 1.07 23.75
CA THR A 42 23.82 -0.15 23.63
C THR A 42 23.79 -0.63 22.19
N TRP A 43 24.96 -0.99 21.67
CA TRP A 43 25.13 -1.44 20.29
C TRP A 43 25.62 -2.88 20.27
N GLU A 44 25.18 -3.65 19.29
CA GLU A 44 25.65 -5.02 19.06
C GLU A 44 25.87 -5.30 17.59
N LYS A 45 26.67 -6.33 17.32
CA LYS A 45 26.90 -6.81 15.96
C LYS A 45 25.99 -7.99 15.64
N ARG A 46 25.35 -7.94 14.50
CA ARG A 46 24.40 -8.97 14.01
C ARG A 46 24.75 -9.43 12.61
N ARG A 47 24.13 -10.52 12.23
CA ARG A 47 24.14 -11.07 10.89
C ARG A 47 22.74 -11.03 10.30
N THR A 48 22.62 -10.68 9.02
CA THR A 48 21.38 -10.75 8.23
C THR A 48 21.51 -11.81 7.15
N VAL A 49 20.53 -12.71 7.07
CA VAL A 49 20.41 -13.72 6.01
C VAL A 49 18.96 -13.78 5.54
N ILE A 50 18.71 -13.46 4.29
CA ILE A 50 17.39 -13.58 3.65
C ILE A 50 17.44 -14.74 2.68
N SER A 51 16.58 -15.73 2.90
CA SER A 51 16.49 -16.94 2.09
C SER A 51 15.11 -17.12 1.45
N ASN A 52 15.09 -17.79 0.32
CA ASN A 52 13.86 -18.29 -0.28
C ASN A 52 13.31 -19.51 0.49
N PRO A 53 12.03 -19.92 0.25
CA PRO A 53 11.46 -21.10 0.88
C PRO A 53 12.21 -22.40 0.60
N ASP A 54 12.95 -22.47 -0.51
CA ASP A 54 13.82 -23.59 -0.90
C ASP A 54 15.17 -23.62 -0.18
N GLY A 55 15.42 -22.61 0.70
CA GLY A 55 16.67 -22.47 1.45
C GLY A 55 17.78 -21.73 0.69
N SER A 56 17.58 -21.34 -0.56
CA SER A 56 18.56 -20.54 -1.32
C SER A 56 18.69 -19.13 -0.71
N VAL A 57 19.94 -18.70 -0.47
CA VAL A 57 20.22 -17.38 0.11
C VAL A 57 20.09 -16.30 -0.97
N VAL A 58 19.20 -15.36 -0.74
CA VAL A 58 18.96 -14.19 -1.60
C VAL A 58 19.90 -13.05 -1.25
N PHE A 59 20.16 -12.85 0.04
CA PHE A 59 21.00 -11.78 0.56
C PHE A 59 21.60 -12.17 1.90
N GLN A 60 22.87 -11.80 2.10
CA GLN A 60 23.59 -12.00 3.36
C GLN A 60 24.54 -10.84 3.61
N MET A 61 24.65 -10.41 4.87
CA MET A 61 25.67 -9.49 5.37
C MET A 61 25.99 -9.82 6.83
N ASP A 62 27.29 -9.82 7.15
CA ASP A 62 27.81 -10.12 8.49
C ASP A 62 28.33 -8.84 9.15
N ASP A 63 28.62 -8.89 10.46
CA ASP A 63 29.20 -7.79 11.26
C ASP A 63 28.44 -6.46 11.23
N ILE A 64 27.13 -6.51 11.17
CA ILE A 64 26.26 -5.35 11.09
C ILE A 64 26.07 -4.75 12.49
N GLU A 65 26.41 -3.48 12.69
CA GLU A 65 26.22 -2.78 13.94
C GLU A 65 24.83 -2.12 14.00
N VAL A 66 24.03 -2.52 15.00
CA VAL A 66 22.67 -2.00 15.25
C VAL A 66 22.46 -1.73 16.74
N PRO A 67 21.48 -0.89 17.13
CA PRO A 67 21.07 -0.81 18.53
C PRO A 67 20.60 -2.17 19.05
N ALA A 68 21.01 -2.54 20.27
CA ALA A 68 20.71 -3.86 20.84
C ALA A 68 19.20 -4.11 21.02
N ASP A 69 18.41 -3.04 21.20
CA ASP A 69 16.96 -3.12 21.38
C ASP A 69 16.18 -3.40 20.06
N TRP A 70 16.84 -3.29 18.90
CA TRP A 70 16.18 -3.56 17.63
C TRP A 70 15.91 -5.06 17.46
N SER A 71 14.80 -5.41 16.87
CA SER A 71 14.53 -6.80 16.48
C SER A 71 15.46 -7.27 15.34
N GLN A 72 15.59 -8.58 15.16
CA GLN A 72 16.27 -9.13 13.99
C GLN A 72 15.54 -8.72 12.70
N LEU A 73 14.20 -8.61 12.73
CA LEU A 73 13.41 -8.17 11.59
C LEU A 73 13.73 -6.72 11.20
N ALA A 74 13.80 -5.79 12.13
CA ALA A 74 14.21 -4.40 11.86
C ALA A 74 15.64 -4.34 11.30
N THR A 75 16.55 -5.17 11.85
CA THR A 75 17.93 -5.34 11.33
C THR A 75 17.91 -5.80 9.87
N ASP A 76 17.16 -6.85 9.55
CA ASP A 76 17.04 -7.38 8.20
C ASP A 76 16.47 -6.35 7.20
N ILE A 77 15.52 -5.54 7.67
CA ILE A 77 14.92 -4.47 6.85
C ILE A 77 15.91 -3.34 6.59
N VAL A 78 16.56 -2.79 7.62
CA VAL A 78 17.50 -1.67 7.42
C VAL A 78 18.65 -2.08 6.50
N VAL A 79 19.19 -3.28 6.71
CA VAL A 79 20.32 -3.79 5.93
C VAL A 79 19.90 -4.10 4.50
N SER A 80 18.83 -4.86 4.29
CA SER A 80 18.43 -5.27 2.94
C SER A 80 17.89 -4.12 2.10
N LYS A 81 17.23 -3.12 2.72
CA LYS A 81 16.52 -2.05 2.00
C LYS A 81 17.21 -0.69 2.03
N TYR A 82 17.84 -0.29 3.14
CA TYR A 82 18.25 1.08 3.38
C TYR A 82 19.75 1.33 3.44
N PHE A 83 20.58 0.33 3.79
CA PHE A 83 22.02 0.46 3.71
C PHE A 83 22.49 0.70 2.28
N ARG A 84 23.37 1.66 2.09
CA ARG A 84 24.05 1.87 0.82
C ARG A 84 25.03 0.72 0.56
N LYS A 85 24.85 0.04 -0.58
CA LYS A 85 25.57 -1.21 -0.89
C LYS A 85 26.91 -1.00 -1.61
N ALA A 86 27.19 0.21 -2.13
CA ALA A 86 28.40 0.50 -2.85
C ALA A 86 28.70 2.00 -2.88
N GLY A 87 29.98 2.33 -3.05
CA GLY A 87 30.45 3.70 -3.22
C GLY A 87 30.66 4.47 -1.92
N VAL A 88 30.51 3.84 -0.76
CA VAL A 88 30.82 4.46 0.54
C VAL A 88 32.34 4.55 0.70
N PRO A 89 32.91 5.70 1.09
CA PRO A 89 34.35 5.85 1.29
C PRO A 89 34.91 4.88 2.34
N GLY A 90 36.12 4.37 2.08
CA GLY A 90 36.81 3.43 2.98
C GLY A 90 36.41 1.97 2.74
N SER A 91 37.00 1.05 3.54
CA SER A 91 36.67 -0.37 3.50
C SER A 91 35.52 -0.64 4.50
N PRO A 92 34.51 -1.44 4.11
CA PRO A 92 34.38 -2.32 2.94
C PRO A 92 33.72 -1.67 1.70
N GLY A 93 33.51 -0.37 1.64
CA GLY A 93 32.92 0.31 0.49
C GLY A 93 31.38 0.37 0.49
N HIS A 94 30.75 -0.04 1.59
CA HIS A 94 29.30 -0.01 1.83
C HIS A 94 29.01 0.31 3.31
N GLU A 95 27.77 0.68 3.62
CA GLU A 95 27.35 0.90 5.01
C GLU A 95 27.29 -0.43 5.79
N THR A 96 27.75 -0.41 7.04
CA THR A 96 27.80 -1.55 7.95
C THR A 96 27.15 -1.26 9.29
N SER A 97 26.79 -0.02 9.55
CA SER A 97 26.24 0.43 10.81
C SER A 97 25.02 1.34 10.63
N VAL A 98 24.01 1.16 11.47
CA VAL A 98 22.88 2.09 11.60
C VAL A 98 23.35 3.49 11.98
N ARG A 99 24.48 3.64 12.70
CA ARG A 99 25.08 4.95 13.01
C ARG A 99 25.36 5.75 11.73
N GLN A 100 25.90 5.11 10.69
CA GLN A 100 26.20 5.78 9.41
C GLN A 100 24.93 6.29 8.74
N VAL A 101 23.90 5.46 8.70
CA VAL A 101 22.63 5.81 8.03
C VAL A 101 21.92 6.94 8.75
N VAL A 102 21.82 6.86 10.07
CA VAL A 102 21.12 7.89 10.88
C VAL A 102 21.90 9.22 10.82
N HIS A 103 23.23 9.16 10.92
CA HIS A 103 24.08 10.35 10.80
C HIS A 103 23.90 11.06 9.46
N ARG A 104 24.02 10.31 8.33
CA ARG A 104 23.88 10.94 7.02
C ARG A 104 22.52 11.61 6.81
N LEU A 105 21.45 11.10 7.41
CA LEU A 105 20.14 11.72 7.33
C LEU A 105 20.07 12.99 8.20
N ALA A 106 20.34 12.88 9.49
CA ALA A 106 20.15 13.95 10.44
C ALA A 106 21.11 15.12 10.17
N HIS A 107 22.38 14.82 9.91
CA HIS A 107 23.41 15.82 9.63
C HIS A 107 23.11 16.58 8.33
N THR A 108 22.75 15.87 7.28
CA THR A 108 22.40 16.50 5.99
C THR A 108 21.19 17.42 6.12
N ILE A 109 20.12 16.97 6.81
CA ILE A 109 18.91 17.79 6.99
C ILE A 109 19.23 19.05 7.83
N ARG A 110 20.01 18.91 8.90
CA ARG A 110 20.49 20.09 9.68
C ARG A 110 21.27 21.04 8.80
N ALA A 111 22.28 20.55 8.06
CA ALA A 111 23.11 21.39 7.21
C ALA A 111 22.29 22.14 6.13
N TRP A 112 21.26 21.51 5.59
CA TRP A 112 20.34 22.17 4.66
C TRP A 112 19.48 23.23 5.35
N GLY A 113 19.00 22.96 6.58
CA GLY A 113 18.24 23.94 7.36
C GLY A 113 19.05 25.17 7.71
N GLU A 114 20.34 25.01 8.02
CA GLU A 114 21.27 26.12 8.26
C GLU A 114 21.57 26.90 6.96
N ALA A 115 21.80 26.20 5.86
CA ALA A 115 22.11 26.83 4.57
C ALA A 115 20.94 27.66 4.03
N GLU A 116 19.70 27.21 4.21
CA GLU A 116 18.50 27.97 3.81
C GLU A 116 18.19 29.12 4.79
N GLY A 117 18.57 28.95 6.05
CA GLY A 117 18.35 29.92 7.11
C GLY A 117 16.89 30.05 7.57
N GLY A 118 16.70 30.70 8.70
CA GLY A 118 15.37 31.01 9.26
C GLY A 118 14.62 29.82 9.90
N TYR A 119 15.19 28.63 9.91
CA TYR A 119 14.62 27.47 10.62
C TYR A 119 15.09 27.41 12.07
N PHE A 120 16.34 27.72 12.34
CA PHE A 120 16.93 27.65 13.68
C PHE A 120 17.21 29.05 14.20
N ALA A 121 16.86 29.31 15.47
CA ALA A 121 17.11 30.61 16.06
C ALA A 121 18.60 30.84 16.39
N THR A 122 19.32 29.76 16.71
CA THR A 122 20.75 29.80 17.02
C THR A 122 21.44 28.51 16.48
N PRO A 123 22.79 28.51 16.39
CA PRO A 123 23.53 27.27 16.07
C PRO A 123 23.28 26.15 17.08
N GLU A 124 23.02 26.48 18.35
CA GLU A 124 22.69 25.52 19.40
C GLU A 124 21.33 24.84 19.13
N ASP A 125 20.35 25.58 18.59
CA ASP A 125 19.05 25.02 18.18
C ASP A 125 19.23 24.07 17.00
N ALA A 126 20.12 24.38 16.04
CA ALA A 126 20.45 23.48 14.93
C ALA A 126 21.15 22.20 15.44
N ALA A 127 22.10 22.34 16.36
CA ALA A 127 22.75 21.18 16.98
C ALA A 127 21.78 20.35 17.86
N ALA A 128 20.84 21.00 18.55
CA ALA A 128 19.79 20.31 19.28
C ALA A 128 18.87 19.52 18.32
N PHE A 129 18.47 20.13 17.22
CA PHE A 129 17.65 19.46 16.20
C PHE A 129 18.34 18.20 15.64
N GLU A 130 19.60 18.30 15.23
CA GLU A 130 20.38 17.17 14.74
C GLU A 130 20.45 16.04 15.77
N ALA A 131 20.79 16.37 17.03
CA ALA A 131 20.91 15.40 18.09
C ALA A 131 19.58 14.70 18.40
N GLU A 132 18.48 15.45 18.54
CA GLU A 132 17.14 14.91 18.79
C GLU A 132 16.70 14.00 17.61
N LEU A 133 16.86 14.45 16.37
CA LEU A 133 16.51 13.64 15.20
C LEU A 133 17.35 12.36 15.11
N THR A 134 18.67 12.46 15.39
CA THR A 134 19.58 11.30 15.44
C THR A 134 19.11 10.27 16.46
N TYR A 135 18.83 10.72 17.69
CA TYR A 135 18.32 9.84 18.74
C TYR A 135 16.99 9.20 18.34
N MET A 136 16.04 10.00 17.87
CA MET A 136 14.69 9.52 17.53
C MET A 136 14.69 8.48 16.41
N LEU A 137 15.54 8.64 15.40
CA LEU A 137 15.68 7.66 14.31
C LEU A 137 16.29 6.35 14.85
N ALA A 138 17.36 6.42 15.64
CA ALA A 138 18.03 5.25 16.20
C ALA A 138 17.17 4.53 17.26
N ALA A 139 16.37 5.27 18.05
CA ALA A 139 15.44 4.73 19.04
C ALA A 139 14.10 4.24 18.45
N GLN A 140 13.92 4.29 17.12
CA GLN A 140 12.68 3.90 16.43
C GLN A 140 11.45 4.71 16.88
N ILE A 141 11.65 5.96 17.31
CA ILE A 141 10.55 6.88 17.68
C ILE A 141 9.77 7.31 16.44
N GLY A 142 10.45 7.45 15.31
CA GLY A 142 9.85 7.73 14.02
C GLY A 142 10.76 7.36 12.86
N ALA A 143 10.20 7.32 11.66
CA ALA A 143 10.93 7.05 10.44
C ALA A 143 10.37 7.84 9.27
N PHE A 144 11.25 8.32 8.40
CA PHE A 144 10.89 8.92 7.11
C PHE A 144 10.44 7.85 6.10
N ASN A 145 9.79 8.29 5.03
CA ASN A 145 9.49 7.45 3.88
C ASN A 145 10.78 6.92 3.21
N SER A 146 10.65 5.77 2.53
CA SER A 146 11.79 5.08 1.92
C SER A 146 12.68 5.94 1.01
N PRO A 147 12.18 6.86 0.16
CA PRO A 147 13.03 7.74 -0.65
C PRO A 147 14.02 8.58 0.15
N VAL A 148 13.68 9.03 1.35
CA VAL A 148 14.65 9.72 2.24
C VAL A 148 15.78 8.78 2.64
N TRP A 149 15.45 7.56 3.09
CA TRP A 149 16.43 6.53 3.45
C TRP A 149 17.33 6.12 2.27
N PHE A 150 16.78 6.06 1.05
CA PHE A 150 17.53 5.66 -0.13
C PHE A 150 18.48 6.74 -0.63
N ASN A 151 18.07 8.00 -0.60
CA ASN A 151 18.66 9.04 -1.43
C ASN A 151 19.32 10.17 -0.62
N CYS A 152 18.82 10.47 0.60
CA CYS A 152 19.30 11.61 1.39
C CYS A 152 20.68 11.36 1.98
N GLY A 153 21.55 12.35 1.92
CA GLY A 153 22.88 12.36 2.51
C GLY A 153 23.96 11.63 1.73
N LEU A 154 23.66 10.91 0.64
CA LEU A 154 24.63 10.14 -0.11
C LEU A 154 25.72 11.02 -0.75
N TRP A 155 25.36 12.17 -1.31
CA TRP A 155 26.31 13.12 -1.82
C TRP A 155 26.96 13.93 -0.70
N HIS A 156 26.16 14.36 0.28
CA HIS A 156 26.64 15.23 1.34
C HIS A 156 27.75 14.55 2.17
N GLU A 157 27.53 13.29 2.59
CA GLU A 157 28.48 12.55 3.44
C GLU A 157 29.51 11.74 2.64
N TYR A 158 29.10 11.17 1.53
CA TYR A 158 29.93 10.20 0.81
C TYR A 158 30.42 10.68 -0.55
N ARG A 159 29.95 11.86 -1.04
CA ARG A 159 30.22 12.37 -2.38
C ARG A 159 29.81 11.39 -3.49
N ILE A 160 28.83 10.56 -3.21
CA ILE A 160 28.28 9.65 -4.22
C ILE A 160 27.42 10.45 -5.18
N GLU A 161 27.74 10.38 -6.46
CA GLU A 161 27.00 11.01 -7.55
C GLU A 161 26.06 10.03 -8.24
N GLY A 162 24.97 10.52 -8.81
CA GLY A 162 24.00 9.77 -9.58
C GLY A 162 23.69 10.45 -10.92
N SER A 163 22.78 9.87 -11.69
CA SER A 163 22.35 10.47 -12.95
C SER A 163 21.53 11.74 -12.69
N GLY A 164 21.86 12.85 -13.37
CA GLY A 164 21.07 14.06 -13.32
C GLY A 164 19.73 13.96 -14.04
N GLY A 165 19.06 15.11 -14.19
CA GLY A 165 17.84 15.26 -14.99
C GLY A 165 16.56 15.44 -14.18
N ASN A 166 16.62 15.50 -12.85
CA ASN A 166 15.56 16.01 -12.00
C ASN A 166 15.58 17.55 -12.00
N PHE A 167 14.51 18.14 -11.48
CA PHE A 167 14.29 19.57 -11.44
C PHE A 167 14.30 20.08 -10.00
N VAL A 168 14.96 21.21 -9.79
CA VAL A 168 15.00 21.96 -8.53
C VAL A 168 14.41 23.35 -8.78
N HIS A 169 13.53 23.79 -7.92
CA HIS A 169 12.99 25.14 -7.93
C HIS A 169 13.76 26.01 -6.94
N ASP A 170 14.28 27.13 -7.42
CA ASP A 170 14.80 28.21 -6.60
C ASP A 170 13.66 29.21 -6.33
N PRO A 171 13.18 29.31 -5.07
CA PRO A 171 12.05 30.20 -4.75
C PRO A 171 12.42 31.68 -4.78
N GLU A 172 13.69 32.04 -4.59
CA GLU A 172 14.16 33.46 -4.63
C GLU A 172 14.29 33.92 -6.06
N ALA A 173 15.03 33.18 -6.89
CA ALA A 173 15.19 33.48 -8.31
C ALA A 173 13.92 33.17 -9.12
N ARG A 174 12.98 32.42 -8.58
CA ARG A 174 11.77 31.89 -9.26
C ARG A 174 12.08 31.11 -10.53
N THR A 175 13.24 30.46 -10.56
CA THR A 175 13.70 29.64 -11.69
C THR A 175 13.60 28.15 -11.35
N VAL A 176 13.52 27.33 -12.38
CA VAL A 176 13.64 25.88 -12.25
C VAL A 176 14.87 25.44 -13.03
N GLU A 177 15.75 24.73 -12.36
CA GLU A 177 16.98 24.22 -12.92
C GLU A 177 16.98 22.70 -12.97
N THR A 178 17.70 22.13 -13.95
CA THR A 178 17.91 20.70 -14.04
C THR A 178 19.14 20.29 -13.23
N THR A 179 18.99 19.28 -12.36
CA THR A 179 20.12 18.76 -11.58
C THR A 179 21.15 18.06 -12.47
N ARG A 180 22.43 18.25 -12.18
CA ARG A 180 23.53 17.49 -12.80
C ARG A 180 23.70 16.13 -12.16
N ASP A 181 23.38 16.02 -10.89
CA ASP A 181 23.48 14.84 -10.05
C ASP A 181 22.19 14.63 -9.24
N SER A 182 21.77 13.38 -9.05
CA SER A 182 20.52 13.04 -8.36
C SER A 182 20.65 12.88 -6.84
N TYR A 183 21.83 13.00 -6.27
CA TYR A 183 22.04 12.85 -4.83
C TYR A 183 22.46 14.13 -4.11
N SER A 184 22.99 15.13 -4.83
CA SER A 184 23.24 16.46 -4.25
C SER A 184 21.93 17.19 -3.90
N ARG A 185 20.90 16.97 -4.72
CA ARG A 185 19.51 17.39 -4.52
C ARG A 185 18.62 16.16 -4.74
N PRO A 186 18.40 15.32 -3.72
CA PRO A 186 17.74 14.04 -3.91
C PRO A 186 16.23 14.16 -4.05
N GLN A 187 15.62 13.19 -4.76
CA GLN A 187 14.19 12.98 -4.66
C GLN A 187 13.90 12.30 -3.32
N VAL A 188 13.19 12.98 -2.44
CA VAL A 188 12.87 12.51 -1.07
C VAL A 188 11.37 12.28 -0.86
N SER A 189 10.53 12.65 -1.83
CA SER A 189 9.08 12.48 -1.74
C SER A 189 8.66 11.07 -2.15
N ALA A 190 7.75 10.46 -1.39
CA ALA A 190 7.20 9.13 -1.68
C ALA A 190 5.98 9.19 -2.59
N CYS A 191 5.19 10.24 -2.50
CA CYS A 191 3.88 10.36 -3.11
C CYS A 191 3.86 11.54 -4.08
N PHE A 192 3.32 11.28 -5.28
CA PHE A 192 3.16 12.26 -6.34
C PHE A 192 1.74 12.22 -6.86
N ILE A 193 1.22 13.39 -7.24
CA ILE A 193 0.01 13.53 -8.05
C ILE A 193 0.42 14.24 -9.32
N GLN A 194 -0.02 13.73 -10.46
CA GLN A 194 0.30 14.29 -11.77
C GLN A 194 -0.97 14.56 -12.56
N SER A 195 -0.96 15.61 -13.39
CA SER A 195 -2.01 15.91 -14.35
C SER A 195 -1.73 15.26 -15.70
N VAL A 196 -2.78 15.11 -16.50
CA VAL A 196 -2.72 14.74 -17.91
C VAL A 196 -3.75 15.56 -18.69
N ASP A 197 -3.37 16.06 -19.84
CA ASP A 197 -4.26 16.76 -20.76
C ASP A 197 -4.68 15.82 -21.90
N ASP A 198 -5.81 16.11 -22.54
CA ASP A 198 -6.37 15.34 -23.66
C ASP A 198 -5.58 15.55 -24.95
N ASP A 199 -4.30 15.23 -24.90
CA ASP A 199 -3.33 15.34 -25.95
C ASP A 199 -2.37 14.14 -25.94
N LEU A 200 -2.05 13.62 -27.12
CA LEU A 200 -1.22 12.41 -27.25
C LEU A 200 0.16 12.58 -26.61
N MET A 201 0.80 13.73 -26.81
CA MET A 201 2.13 13.97 -26.27
C MET A 201 2.10 14.15 -24.76
N SER A 202 1.03 14.75 -24.20
CA SER A 202 0.80 14.84 -22.76
C SER A 202 0.68 13.45 -22.12
N ILE A 203 -0.04 12.52 -22.78
CA ILE A 203 -0.19 11.12 -22.29
C ILE A 203 1.17 10.41 -22.26
N PHE A 204 1.98 10.52 -23.32
CA PHE A 204 3.30 9.88 -23.36
C PHE A 204 4.33 10.59 -22.48
N GLU A 205 4.18 11.90 -22.27
CA GLU A 205 4.98 12.61 -21.29
C GLU A 205 4.66 12.13 -19.87
N LEU A 206 3.40 11.90 -19.53
CA LEU A 206 3.02 11.28 -18.27
C LEU A 206 3.72 9.92 -18.09
N ALA A 207 3.75 9.05 -19.10
CA ALA A 207 4.45 7.78 -19.05
C ALA A 207 5.95 7.93 -18.72
N ARG A 208 6.63 8.91 -19.37
CA ARG A 208 8.02 9.26 -19.08
C ARG A 208 8.22 9.74 -17.64
N ASN A 209 7.32 10.58 -17.17
CA ASN A 209 7.39 11.15 -15.84
C ASN A 209 7.10 10.09 -14.75
N GLU A 210 6.14 9.20 -14.97
CA GLU A 210 5.89 8.03 -14.12
C GLU A 210 7.15 7.16 -13.98
N ALA A 211 7.84 6.88 -15.08
CA ALA A 211 9.08 6.09 -15.05
C ALA A 211 10.18 6.77 -14.19
N ARG A 212 10.27 8.11 -14.22
CA ARG A 212 11.18 8.86 -13.34
C ARG A 212 10.78 8.76 -11.89
N VAL A 213 9.49 8.92 -11.57
CA VAL A 213 8.97 8.76 -10.21
C VAL A 213 9.32 7.37 -9.67
N PHE A 214 9.06 6.32 -10.44
CA PHE A 214 9.33 4.95 -10.04
C PHE A 214 10.82 4.66 -9.86
N LYS A 215 11.68 5.20 -10.71
CA LYS A 215 13.14 5.03 -10.62
C LYS A 215 13.69 5.34 -9.22
N PHE A 216 13.16 6.34 -8.54
CA PHE A 216 13.63 6.78 -7.22
C PHE A 216 12.82 6.22 -6.05
N GLY A 217 11.96 5.23 -6.30
CA GLY A 217 11.26 4.48 -5.25
C GLY A 217 9.92 5.05 -4.82
N SER A 218 9.34 5.96 -5.61
CA SER A 218 8.12 6.68 -5.29
C SER A 218 6.91 6.14 -6.06
N GLY A 219 5.70 6.55 -5.66
CA GLY A 219 4.43 6.25 -6.31
C GLY A 219 3.72 7.50 -6.82
N THR A 220 2.86 7.35 -7.82
CA THR A 220 2.13 8.46 -8.43
C THR A 220 0.66 8.14 -8.66
N GLY A 221 -0.18 9.15 -8.72
CA GLY A 221 -1.58 9.02 -9.13
C GLY A 221 -2.01 10.13 -10.07
N THR A 222 -2.96 9.81 -10.92
CA THR A 222 -3.49 10.72 -11.94
C THR A 222 -5.00 10.51 -12.11
N ASN A 223 -5.74 11.61 -12.27
CA ASN A 223 -7.12 11.56 -12.72
C ASN A 223 -7.14 11.65 -14.26
N PHE A 224 -7.70 10.65 -14.88
CA PHE A 224 -7.76 10.52 -16.35
C PHE A 224 -9.06 11.03 -16.96
N SER A 225 -9.95 11.63 -16.18
CA SER A 225 -11.28 12.03 -16.62
C SER A 225 -11.30 13.13 -17.68
N ARG A 226 -10.18 13.80 -17.88
CA ARG A 226 -10.05 14.79 -18.97
C ARG A 226 -9.87 14.15 -20.34
N LEU A 227 -9.36 12.93 -20.40
CA LEU A 227 -9.13 12.24 -21.68
C LEU A 227 -10.47 11.88 -22.32
N ARG A 228 -10.55 12.06 -23.63
CA ARG A 228 -11.73 11.68 -24.41
C ARG A 228 -11.94 10.17 -24.45
N GLY A 229 -13.19 9.76 -24.52
CA GLY A 229 -13.58 8.36 -24.63
C GLY A 229 -13.39 7.79 -26.04
N ARG A 230 -13.61 6.48 -26.13
CA ARG A 230 -13.65 5.78 -27.43
C ARG A 230 -14.70 6.40 -28.33
N MET A 231 -14.41 6.46 -29.61
CA MET A 231 -15.27 7.01 -30.67
C MET A 231 -15.48 8.52 -30.64
N GLU A 232 -14.97 9.27 -29.68
CA GLU A 232 -14.95 10.72 -29.75
C GLU A 232 -14.05 11.21 -30.90
N LYS A 233 -14.46 12.25 -31.58
CA LYS A 233 -13.77 12.73 -32.79
C LYS A 233 -12.39 13.31 -32.49
N LEU A 234 -11.44 13.00 -33.35
CA LEU A 234 -10.14 13.64 -33.42
C LEU A 234 -10.16 14.85 -34.34
N SER A 235 -9.30 15.83 -34.10
CA SER A 235 -9.16 17.02 -34.94
C SER A 235 -8.82 16.69 -36.39
N GLY A 236 -8.13 15.60 -36.67
CA GLY A 236 -7.79 15.10 -38.01
C GLY A 236 -8.87 14.27 -38.70
N GLY A 237 -10.08 14.16 -38.14
CA GLY A 237 -11.23 13.50 -38.78
C GLY A 237 -11.41 12.00 -38.46
N GLY A 238 -10.53 11.41 -37.64
CA GLY A 238 -10.68 10.06 -37.09
C GLY A 238 -11.43 10.02 -35.77
N THR A 239 -11.47 8.83 -35.14
CA THR A 239 -12.02 8.61 -33.80
C THR A 239 -10.95 8.16 -32.83
N SER A 240 -11.13 8.50 -31.55
CA SER A 240 -10.24 8.10 -30.45
C SER A 240 -10.31 6.58 -30.22
N SER A 241 -9.17 5.98 -29.89
CA SER A 241 -9.08 4.60 -29.40
C SER A 241 -9.64 4.45 -27.95
N GLY A 242 -9.84 5.58 -27.28
CA GLY A 242 -10.40 5.66 -25.95
C GLY A 242 -9.38 5.59 -24.82
N LEU A 243 -9.85 5.96 -23.63
CA LEU A 243 -9.08 5.98 -22.39
C LEU A 243 -8.46 4.62 -22.07
N MET A 244 -9.26 3.54 -22.18
CA MET A 244 -8.81 2.20 -21.74
C MET A 244 -7.56 1.74 -22.48
N SER A 245 -7.41 2.06 -23.77
CA SER A 245 -6.22 1.73 -24.56
C SER A 245 -4.94 2.40 -24.02
N PHE A 246 -5.04 3.66 -23.61
CA PHE A 246 -3.92 4.38 -23.01
C PHE A 246 -3.59 3.88 -21.61
N LEU A 247 -4.60 3.52 -20.82
CA LEU A 247 -4.36 2.93 -19.49
C LEU A 247 -3.60 1.60 -19.59
N GLU A 248 -3.83 0.78 -20.60
CA GLU A 248 -3.06 -0.45 -20.85
C GLU A 248 -1.59 -0.15 -21.16
N VAL A 249 -1.29 0.85 -21.98
CA VAL A 249 0.08 1.29 -22.27
C VAL A 249 0.81 1.73 -21.00
N LEU A 250 0.15 2.59 -20.21
CA LEU A 250 0.71 3.10 -18.96
C LEU A 250 0.88 2.00 -17.90
N ASP A 251 -0.02 1.03 -17.83
CA ASP A 251 0.10 -0.13 -16.93
C ASP A 251 1.31 -1.01 -17.29
N ARG A 252 1.51 -1.28 -18.59
CA ARG A 252 2.69 -2.03 -19.08
C ARG A 252 3.99 -1.28 -18.82
N GLY A 253 4.01 0.04 -19.03
CA GLY A 253 5.15 0.90 -18.69
C GLY A 253 5.52 0.84 -17.21
N ALA A 254 4.50 0.89 -16.32
CA ALA A 254 4.68 0.74 -14.89
C ALA A 254 5.22 -0.65 -14.51
N GLY A 255 4.71 -1.71 -15.15
CA GLY A 255 5.16 -3.08 -14.93
C GLY A 255 6.62 -3.32 -15.34
N ALA A 256 7.10 -2.63 -16.38
CA ALA A 256 8.48 -2.73 -16.84
C ALA A 256 9.48 -2.01 -15.94
N THR A 257 9.04 -1.03 -15.14
CA THR A 257 9.89 -0.18 -14.32
C THR A 257 9.99 -0.72 -12.89
N LYS A 258 11.19 -1.18 -12.48
CA LYS A 258 11.45 -1.58 -11.10
C LYS A 258 11.68 -0.37 -10.20
N SER A 259 10.89 -0.25 -9.14
CA SER A 259 10.95 0.89 -8.22
C SER A 259 12.26 0.92 -7.42
N GLY A 260 12.96 2.05 -7.44
CA GLY A 260 14.17 2.29 -6.65
C GLY A 260 15.33 1.33 -6.95
N GLY A 261 15.39 0.74 -8.15
CA GLY A 261 16.40 -0.27 -8.48
C GLY A 261 16.26 -1.58 -7.71
N THR A 262 15.16 -1.75 -6.98
CA THR A 262 14.82 -2.96 -6.22
C THR A 262 13.82 -3.81 -6.99
N THR A 263 13.43 -4.95 -6.43
CA THR A 263 12.39 -5.83 -6.99
C THR A 263 10.97 -5.32 -6.73
N ARG A 264 10.80 -4.14 -6.08
CA ARG A 264 9.49 -3.55 -5.78
C ARG A 264 8.81 -3.11 -7.07
N ARG A 265 7.53 -3.49 -7.25
CA ARG A 265 6.69 -2.99 -8.35
C ARG A 265 6.45 -1.49 -8.22
N ALA A 266 6.28 -0.82 -9.36
CA ALA A 266 5.78 0.53 -9.43
C ALA A 266 4.40 0.63 -8.77
N ALA A 267 4.14 1.74 -8.08
CA ALA A 267 2.85 2.01 -7.45
C ALA A 267 2.16 3.15 -8.18
N LYS A 268 0.97 2.89 -8.71
CA LYS A 268 0.19 3.83 -9.51
C LYS A 268 -1.27 3.87 -9.05
N MET A 269 -1.89 5.05 -9.03
CA MET A 269 -3.33 5.26 -8.88
C MET A 269 -3.91 5.79 -10.19
N VAL A 270 -4.99 5.16 -10.63
CA VAL A 270 -5.83 5.63 -11.71
C VAL A 270 -7.17 6.08 -11.12
N VAL A 271 -7.50 7.36 -11.26
CA VAL A 271 -8.79 7.91 -10.83
C VAL A 271 -9.64 8.22 -12.05
N LEU A 272 -10.92 7.89 -11.98
CA LEU A 272 -11.89 8.23 -13.03
C LEU A 272 -13.19 8.76 -12.41
N ASP A 273 -13.68 9.88 -12.94
CA ASP A 273 -14.94 10.47 -12.52
C ASP A 273 -16.12 9.67 -13.09
N LEU A 274 -17.21 9.55 -12.32
CA LEU A 274 -18.36 8.71 -12.70
C LEU A 274 -19.10 9.17 -13.96
N ASP A 275 -18.89 10.39 -14.42
CA ASP A 275 -19.50 10.92 -15.64
C ASP A 275 -18.68 10.67 -16.91
N HIS A 276 -17.54 9.95 -16.81
CA HIS A 276 -16.72 9.61 -17.97
C HIS A 276 -17.42 8.62 -18.90
N PRO A 277 -17.35 8.77 -20.25
CA PRO A 277 -18.04 7.87 -21.19
C PRO A 277 -17.60 6.40 -21.09
N GLU A 278 -16.37 6.11 -20.71
CA GLU A 278 -15.86 4.74 -20.55
C GLU A 278 -15.88 4.25 -19.08
N ILE A 279 -16.68 4.87 -18.20
CA ILE A 279 -16.68 4.51 -16.77
C ILE A 279 -17.09 3.05 -16.52
N MET A 280 -18.04 2.51 -17.28
CA MET A 280 -18.49 1.12 -17.12
C MET A 280 -17.39 0.14 -17.51
N ASP A 281 -16.63 0.42 -18.56
CA ASP A 281 -15.45 -0.37 -18.94
C ASP A 281 -14.36 -0.33 -17.88
N PHE A 282 -14.13 0.84 -17.28
CA PHE A 282 -13.17 1.03 -16.20
C PHE A 282 -13.55 0.24 -14.94
N ILE A 283 -14.82 0.29 -14.52
CA ILE A 283 -15.32 -0.45 -13.36
C ILE A 283 -15.08 -1.97 -13.56
N GLN A 284 -15.34 -2.48 -14.76
CA GLN A 284 -15.23 -3.90 -15.07
C GLN A 284 -13.82 -4.34 -15.50
N TRP A 285 -12.88 -3.43 -15.66
CA TRP A 285 -11.55 -3.74 -16.23
C TRP A 285 -10.84 -4.86 -15.47
N LYS A 286 -10.58 -4.67 -14.17
CA LYS A 286 -9.87 -5.68 -13.37
C LYS A 286 -10.64 -6.97 -13.18
N VAL A 287 -11.97 -6.91 -13.13
CA VAL A 287 -12.81 -8.12 -13.09
C VAL A 287 -12.58 -8.99 -14.32
N ARG A 288 -12.55 -8.38 -15.51
CA ARG A 288 -12.24 -9.07 -16.76
C ARG A 288 -10.84 -9.68 -16.75
N GLU A 289 -9.87 -8.95 -16.25
CA GLU A 289 -8.47 -9.41 -16.19
C GLU A 289 -8.28 -10.56 -15.17
N GLU A 290 -8.92 -10.51 -14.00
CA GLU A 290 -8.88 -11.60 -13.01
C GLU A 290 -9.56 -12.90 -13.55
N ARG A 291 -10.59 -12.77 -14.36
CA ARG A 291 -11.18 -13.92 -15.07
C ARG A 291 -10.19 -14.55 -16.06
N LYS A 292 -9.40 -13.74 -16.77
CA LYS A 292 -8.31 -14.24 -17.63
C LYS A 292 -7.24 -14.95 -16.82
N VAL A 293 -6.82 -14.40 -15.66
CA VAL A 293 -5.87 -15.05 -14.75
C VAL A 293 -6.40 -16.41 -14.29
N SER A 294 -7.67 -16.49 -13.87
CA SER A 294 -8.30 -17.76 -13.48
C SER A 294 -8.26 -18.80 -14.61
N ALA A 295 -8.55 -18.39 -15.84
CA ALA A 295 -8.48 -19.27 -17.01
C ALA A 295 -7.05 -19.75 -17.28
N LEU A 296 -6.06 -18.86 -17.21
CA LEU A 296 -4.65 -19.20 -17.39
C LEU A 296 -4.14 -20.17 -16.29
N VAL A 297 -4.51 -19.93 -15.03
CA VAL A 297 -4.16 -20.83 -13.91
C VAL A 297 -4.80 -22.21 -14.13
N SER A 298 -6.06 -22.26 -14.56
CA SER A 298 -6.73 -23.52 -14.91
C SER A 298 -6.04 -24.26 -16.07
N ALA A 299 -5.39 -23.53 -16.98
CA ALA A 299 -4.57 -24.07 -18.06
C ALA A 299 -3.15 -24.50 -17.62
N GLY A 300 -2.79 -24.32 -16.32
CA GLY A 300 -1.53 -24.78 -15.75
C GLY A 300 -0.45 -23.69 -15.60
N TYR A 301 -0.77 -22.42 -15.82
CA TYR A 301 0.13 -21.30 -15.51
C TYR A 301 0.22 -21.05 -14.01
N SER A 302 1.35 -20.50 -13.56
CA SER A 302 1.56 -20.21 -12.14
C SER A 302 0.58 -19.16 -11.61
N ALA A 303 -0.06 -19.46 -10.49
CA ALA A 303 -0.91 -18.53 -9.76
C ALA A 303 -0.12 -17.49 -8.95
N ASP A 304 1.22 -17.54 -8.94
CA ASP A 304 2.05 -16.56 -8.24
C ASP A 304 1.85 -15.17 -8.83
N PHE A 305 1.75 -14.17 -7.95
CA PHE A 305 1.56 -12.78 -8.35
C PHE A 305 2.66 -12.24 -9.29
N ASN A 306 3.87 -12.79 -9.23
CA ASN A 306 4.96 -12.49 -10.15
C ASN A 306 5.08 -13.51 -11.29
N GLY A 307 4.16 -14.47 -11.37
CA GLY A 307 4.15 -15.51 -12.40
C GLY A 307 3.54 -15.05 -13.71
N ASP A 308 3.61 -15.93 -14.71
CA ASP A 308 3.21 -15.64 -16.09
C ASP A 308 1.74 -15.30 -16.23
N ALA A 309 0.84 -15.92 -15.44
CA ALA A 309 -0.58 -15.64 -15.51
C ALA A 309 -0.87 -14.15 -15.23
N TYR A 310 -0.35 -13.62 -14.13
CA TYR A 310 -0.48 -12.18 -13.79
C TYR A 310 0.38 -11.27 -14.68
N GLY A 311 1.51 -11.76 -15.19
CA GLY A 311 2.36 -11.04 -16.14
C GLY A 311 1.73 -10.78 -17.50
N THR A 312 0.75 -11.60 -17.91
CA THR A 312 0.09 -11.53 -19.22
C THR A 312 -1.08 -10.56 -19.27
N VAL A 313 -1.80 -10.35 -18.17
CA VAL A 313 -2.99 -9.51 -18.09
C VAL A 313 -2.63 -8.04 -17.81
N SER A 314 -3.54 -7.11 -18.09
CA SER A 314 -3.37 -5.67 -17.83
C SER A 314 -3.93 -5.24 -16.48
N GLY A 315 -3.71 -3.99 -16.09
CA GLY A 315 -4.28 -3.40 -14.87
C GLY A 315 -3.68 -3.92 -13.56
N GLN A 316 -2.55 -4.65 -13.59
CA GLN A 316 -1.94 -5.25 -12.40
C GLN A 316 -0.98 -4.33 -11.66
N ASN A 317 -0.59 -3.21 -12.27
CA ASN A 317 0.38 -2.27 -11.73
C ASN A 317 -0.27 -0.97 -11.23
N SER A 318 -1.60 -0.89 -11.25
CA SER A 318 -2.37 0.25 -10.77
C SER A 318 -3.40 -0.14 -9.72
N ASN A 319 -3.66 0.77 -8.77
CA ASN A 319 -4.87 0.81 -7.97
C ASN A 319 -5.88 1.69 -8.72
N ASN A 320 -7.12 1.25 -8.83
CA ASN A 320 -8.16 1.99 -9.52
C ASN A 320 -9.15 2.56 -8.53
N SER A 321 -9.58 3.80 -8.72
CA SER A 321 -10.63 4.43 -7.90
C SER A 321 -11.61 5.21 -8.76
N VAL A 322 -12.87 5.14 -8.38
CA VAL A 322 -13.92 6.00 -8.95
C VAL A 322 -14.15 7.22 -8.07
N ARG A 323 -14.32 8.38 -8.69
CA ARG A 323 -14.62 9.65 -8.02
C ARG A 323 -16.12 9.85 -7.98
N VAL A 324 -16.70 9.89 -6.79
CA VAL A 324 -18.16 9.87 -6.55
C VAL A 324 -18.59 11.18 -5.93
N PRO A 325 -19.41 12.00 -6.63
CA PRO A 325 -19.97 13.23 -6.07
C PRO A 325 -21.25 12.94 -5.26
N ASP A 326 -21.59 13.82 -4.31
CA ASP A 326 -22.77 13.71 -3.47
C ASP A 326 -24.06 13.60 -4.29
N ARG A 327 -24.18 14.37 -5.40
CA ARG A 327 -25.32 14.31 -6.31
C ARG A 327 -25.56 12.92 -6.90
N PHE A 328 -24.51 12.10 -7.12
CA PHE A 328 -24.66 10.72 -7.54
C PHE A 328 -25.21 9.85 -6.39
N MET A 329 -24.69 10.02 -5.18
CA MET A 329 -25.19 9.29 -4.02
C MET A 329 -26.65 9.61 -3.70
N GLU A 330 -27.06 10.85 -3.92
CA GLU A 330 -28.45 11.28 -3.84
C GLU A 330 -29.34 10.60 -4.91
N ALA A 331 -28.84 10.50 -6.16
CA ALA A 331 -29.50 9.78 -7.23
C ALA A 331 -29.65 8.28 -6.90
N VAL A 332 -28.62 7.65 -6.35
CA VAL A 332 -28.69 6.25 -5.86
C VAL A 332 -29.81 6.08 -4.84
N ARG A 333 -29.91 7.00 -3.87
CA ARG A 333 -30.90 6.92 -2.79
C ARG A 333 -32.36 7.18 -3.27
N SER A 334 -32.51 8.03 -4.27
CA SER A 334 -33.83 8.40 -4.82
C SER A 334 -34.31 7.50 -5.96
N GLY A 335 -33.50 6.50 -6.39
CA GLY A 335 -33.79 5.69 -7.56
C GLY A 335 -33.72 6.48 -8.86
N GLY A 336 -32.87 7.52 -8.91
CA GLY A 336 -32.66 8.39 -10.05
C GLY A 336 -31.70 7.82 -11.09
N THR A 337 -31.39 8.66 -12.06
CA THR A 337 -30.46 8.33 -13.14
C THR A 337 -29.15 9.13 -13.04
N TRP A 338 -28.10 8.61 -13.71
CA TRP A 338 -26.81 9.26 -13.85
C TRP A 338 -26.39 9.25 -15.31
N SER A 339 -25.95 10.40 -15.83
CA SER A 339 -25.51 10.52 -17.21
C SER A 339 -24.00 10.63 -17.32
N THR A 340 -23.42 9.90 -18.24
CA THR A 340 -22.04 10.08 -18.72
C THR A 340 -22.04 11.12 -19.86
N THR A 341 -20.91 11.82 -20.03
CA THR A 341 -20.79 12.92 -20.97
C THR A 341 -19.52 12.81 -21.80
N PHE A 342 -19.64 13.08 -23.09
CA PHE A 342 -18.48 13.23 -23.99
C PHE A 342 -17.58 14.36 -23.54
N ARG A 343 -16.30 14.16 -23.53
CA ARG A 343 -15.30 15.14 -23.07
C ARG A 343 -15.07 16.25 -24.08
N THR A 344 -15.21 15.97 -25.36
CA THR A 344 -15.01 16.94 -26.45
C THR A 344 -16.21 17.86 -26.68
N THR A 345 -17.44 17.42 -26.38
CA THR A 345 -18.67 18.17 -26.66
C THR A 345 -19.49 18.55 -25.46
N GLY A 346 -19.26 17.88 -24.30
CA GLY A 346 -20.10 18.02 -23.11
C GLY A 346 -21.53 17.42 -23.27
N GLN A 347 -21.83 16.81 -24.40
CA GLN A 347 -23.14 16.19 -24.61
C GLN A 347 -23.25 14.87 -23.81
N VAL A 348 -24.48 14.53 -23.43
CA VAL A 348 -24.78 13.23 -22.81
C VAL A 348 -24.40 12.10 -23.76
N HIS A 349 -23.60 11.17 -23.28
CA HIS A 349 -23.22 9.96 -23.97
C HIS A 349 -24.27 8.87 -23.71
N GLU A 350 -24.42 8.47 -22.43
CA GLU A 350 -25.37 7.48 -21.98
C GLU A 350 -25.99 7.90 -20.64
N THR A 351 -27.18 7.36 -20.36
CA THR A 351 -27.88 7.56 -19.09
C THR A 351 -28.14 6.21 -18.44
N HIS A 352 -27.62 6.02 -17.24
CA HIS A 352 -27.69 4.80 -16.48
C HIS A 352 -28.62 4.93 -15.28
N ASN A 353 -29.16 3.84 -14.80
CA ASN A 353 -29.76 3.79 -13.47
C ASN A 353 -28.66 3.94 -12.42
N ALA A 354 -28.75 4.93 -11.54
CA ALA A 354 -27.71 5.22 -10.55
C ALA A 354 -27.51 4.05 -9.56
N ALA A 355 -28.58 3.38 -9.14
CA ALA A 355 -28.50 2.25 -8.22
C ALA A 355 -27.83 1.01 -8.86
N GLU A 356 -28.11 0.75 -10.15
CA GLU A 356 -27.45 -0.33 -10.89
C GLU A 356 -25.95 -0.05 -11.09
N MET A 357 -25.59 1.19 -11.42
CA MET A 357 -24.20 1.59 -11.54
C MET A 357 -23.45 1.44 -10.21
N TRP A 358 -24.07 1.86 -9.11
CA TRP A 358 -23.53 1.69 -7.76
C TRP A 358 -23.35 0.22 -7.39
N ARG A 359 -24.33 -0.62 -7.73
CA ARG A 359 -24.21 -2.07 -7.55
C ARG A 359 -23.05 -2.64 -8.36
N GLY A 360 -22.88 -2.18 -9.60
CA GLY A 360 -21.77 -2.60 -10.47
C GLY A 360 -20.40 -2.27 -9.89
N ILE A 361 -20.22 -1.10 -9.24
CA ILE A 361 -19.01 -0.73 -8.49
C ILE A 361 -18.78 -1.70 -7.33
N ALA A 362 -19.82 -1.96 -6.54
CA ALA A 362 -19.73 -2.86 -5.39
C ALA A 362 -19.43 -4.31 -5.81
N GLU A 363 -20.04 -4.80 -6.89
CA GLU A 363 -19.77 -6.13 -7.44
C GLU A 363 -18.32 -6.27 -7.92
N ALA A 364 -17.78 -5.27 -8.61
CA ALA A 364 -16.40 -5.27 -9.06
C ALA A 364 -15.43 -5.31 -7.86
N ALA A 365 -15.64 -4.45 -6.87
CA ALA A 365 -14.85 -4.42 -5.65
C ALA A 365 -14.97 -5.74 -4.85
N TRP A 366 -16.14 -6.34 -4.79
CA TRP A 366 -16.37 -7.65 -4.18
C TRP A 366 -15.60 -8.77 -4.88
N GLN A 367 -15.51 -8.72 -6.23
CA GLN A 367 -14.83 -9.73 -7.03
C GLN A 367 -13.30 -9.62 -7.00
N CYS A 368 -12.74 -8.39 -7.03
CA CYS A 368 -11.30 -8.19 -7.20
C CYS A 368 -10.69 -7.05 -6.36
N ALA A 369 -11.39 -6.51 -5.36
CA ALA A 369 -10.98 -5.41 -4.48
C ALA A 369 -10.72 -4.06 -5.23
N ASP A 370 -11.19 -3.92 -6.45
CA ASP A 370 -11.11 -2.70 -7.27
C ASP A 370 -12.45 -2.51 -8.01
N PRO A 371 -12.87 -1.26 -8.26
CA PRO A 371 -12.22 -0.02 -7.85
C PRO A 371 -12.52 0.37 -6.39
N GLY A 372 -11.62 1.16 -5.80
CA GLY A 372 -11.92 1.91 -4.58
C GLY A 372 -12.84 3.08 -4.86
N VAL A 373 -13.37 3.70 -3.81
CA VAL A 373 -14.28 4.86 -3.91
C VAL A 373 -13.66 6.07 -3.26
N GLN A 374 -13.70 7.22 -3.93
CA GLN A 374 -13.29 8.53 -3.42
C GLN A 374 -14.46 9.48 -3.46
N PHE A 375 -14.87 10.05 -2.31
CA PHE A 375 -16.03 10.94 -2.19
C PHE A 375 -15.61 12.38 -2.45
N ASP A 376 -15.99 12.87 -3.61
CA ASP A 376 -15.48 14.12 -4.14
C ASP A 376 -15.81 15.33 -3.26
N ASP A 377 -17.09 15.54 -2.94
CA ASP A 377 -17.51 16.71 -2.16
C ASP A 377 -16.90 16.71 -0.77
N THR A 378 -16.72 15.54 -0.15
CA THR A 378 -15.98 15.43 1.12
C THR A 378 -14.53 15.87 0.97
N ILE A 379 -13.85 15.45 -0.10
CA ILE A 379 -12.46 15.86 -0.39
C ILE A 379 -12.40 17.38 -0.57
N GLN A 380 -13.29 17.96 -1.39
CA GLN A 380 -13.31 19.41 -1.64
C GLN A 380 -13.69 20.22 -0.38
N ARG A 381 -14.50 19.65 0.53
CA ARG A 381 -14.84 20.31 1.80
C ARG A 381 -13.60 20.60 2.65
N TRP A 382 -12.68 19.64 2.74
CA TRP A 382 -11.45 19.72 3.52
C TRP A 382 -10.25 20.26 2.74
N HIS A 383 -10.49 20.82 1.56
CA HIS A 383 -9.43 21.38 0.70
C HIS A 383 -8.99 22.77 1.18
N THR A 384 -7.70 22.90 1.49
CA THR A 384 -7.09 24.13 2.00
C THR A 384 -6.79 25.17 0.90
N CYS A 385 -6.67 24.76 -0.36
CA CYS A 385 -6.24 25.59 -1.48
C CYS A 385 -7.30 25.72 -2.57
N LYS A 386 -8.56 25.95 -2.18
CA LYS A 386 -9.73 26.10 -3.09
C LYS A 386 -9.57 27.30 -4.05
N GLY A 387 -8.82 28.33 -3.66
CA GLY A 387 -8.56 29.53 -4.48
C GLY A 387 -7.59 29.28 -5.63
N THR A 388 -6.90 28.14 -5.65
CA THR A 388 -5.94 27.80 -6.72
C THR A 388 -6.53 26.85 -7.73
N ASP A 389 -6.99 25.71 -7.29
CA ASP A 389 -7.52 24.66 -8.18
C ASP A 389 -8.29 23.63 -7.34
N ARG A 390 -8.94 22.69 -8.00
CA ARG A 390 -9.65 21.54 -7.44
C ARG A 390 -8.69 20.39 -7.16
N ILE A 391 -8.98 19.56 -6.18
CA ILE A 391 -8.30 18.28 -5.98
C ILE A 391 -8.93 17.22 -6.90
N ASN A 392 -8.14 16.68 -7.82
CA ASN A 392 -8.62 15.73 -8.83
C ASN A 392 -8.20 14.28 -8.54
N ALA A 393 -7.03 14.07 -7.96
CA ALA A 393 -6.44 12.75 -7.79
C ALA A 393 -5.85 12.54 -6.39
N THR A 394 -5.35 11.33 -6.18
CA THR A 394 -4.62 10.93 -4.98
C THR A 394 -3.38 10.12 -5.38
N ASN A 395 -2.43 9.93 -4.46
CA ASN A 395 -1.37 8.95 -4.60
C ASN A 395 -1.92 7.50 -4.61
N PRO A 396 -1.08 6.47 -4.85
CA PRO A 396 -1.53 5.08 -4.98
C PRO A 396 -2.30 4.50 -3.80
N CYS A 397 -2.02 4.95 -2.59
CA CYS A 397 -2.66 4.45 -1.36
C CYS A 397 -3.78 5.36 -0.84
N SER A 398 -4.11 6.43 -1.57
CA SER A 398 -5.18 7.39 -1.30
C SER A 398 -5.02 8.23 -0.04
N GLU A 399 -3.84 8.28 0.60
CA GLU A 399 -3.60 9.13 1.77
C GLU A 399 -3.16 10.54 1.40
N PHE A 400 -2.40 10.72 0.31
CA PHE A 400 -2.03 12.04 -0.19
C PHE A 400 -3.09 12.54 -1.16
N VAL A 401 -3.87 13.51 -0.72
CA VAL A 401 -5.02 14.10 -1.42
C VAL A 401 -4.79 15.60 -1.50
N PHE A 402 -4.27 16.03 -2.63
CA PHE A 402 -3.90 17.45 -2.83
C PHE A 402 -3.96 17.82 -4.32
N LEU A 403 -3.46 19.00 -4.65
CA LEU A 403 -3.44 19.54 -6.00
C LEU A 403 -2.60 18.70 -6.97
N ASP A 404 -3.01 18.69 -8.24
CA ASP A 404 -2.22 18.09 -9.31
C ASP A 404 -0.83 18.71 -9.42
N ASP A 405 0.13 17.93 -9.90
CA ASP A 405 1.54 18.30 -10.08
C ASP A 405 2.22 18.72 -8.77
N THR A 406 1.95 17.97 -7.69
CA THR A 406 2.58 18.14 -6.39
C THR A 406 3.17 16.84 -5.88
N ALA A 407 4.08 16.96 -4.92
CA ALA A 407 4.73 15.85 -4.25
C ALA A 407 4.71 16.02 -2.74
N CYS A 408 4.67 14.89 -2.03
CA CYS A 408 4.65 14.85 -0.58
C CYS A 408 5.75 13.95 -0.05
N ASN A 409 6.59 14.45 0.85
CA ASN A 409 7.42 13.58 1.67
C ASN A 409 6.67 13.16 2.94
N LEU A 410 6.94 11.96 3.42
CA LEU A 410 6.22 11.35 4.53
C LEU A 410 7.18 11.06 5.70
N ALA A 411 6.64 11.15 6.91
CA ALA A 411 7.23 10.56 8.10
C ALA A 411 6.14 9.94 8.96
N SER A 412 6.48 8.94 9.75
CA SER A 412 5.53 8.29 10.66
C SER A 412 6.16 8.09 12.04
N ILE A 413 5.38 8.40 13.07
CA ILE A 413 5.75 8.32 14.46
C ILE A 413 5.24 7.02 15.07
N ASN A 414 6.08 6.30 15.80
CA ASN A 414 5.71 5.06 16.48
C ASN A 414 5.02 5.38 17.80
N LEU A 415 3.69 5.23 17.83
CA LEU A 415 2.87 5.59 19.00
C LEU A 415 3.24 4.82 20.27
N MET A 416 3.75 3.59 20.16
CA MET A 416 4.15 2.79 21.31
C MET A 416 5.31 3.39 22.10
N LYS A 417 6.13 4.25 21.50
CA LYS A 417 7.27 4.92 22.18
C LYS A 417 6.84 5.99 23.17
N PHE A 418 5.55 6.33 23.21
CA PHE A 418 4.96 7.32 24.13
C PHE A 418 4.08 6.69 25.19
N LEU A 419 4.00 5.36 25.24
CA LEU A 419 3.33 4.67 26.34
C LEU A 419 4.24 4.64 27.56
N ARG A 420 3.80 5.25 28.64
CA ARG A 420 4.52 5.29 29.93
C ARG A 420 4.34 3.98 30.69
N PRO A 421 5.26 3.66 31.62
CA PRO A 421 5.14 2.45 32.45
C PRO A 421 3.89 2.42 33.33
N ASP A 422 3.31 3.58 33.65
CA ASP A 422 2.06 3.70 34.42
C ASP A 422 0.80 3.50 33.54
N GLY A 423 0.95 3.23 32.25
CA GLY A 423 -0.12 3.08 31.27
C GLY A 423 -0.60 4.41 30.69
N GLY A 424 -0.10 5.54 31.14
CA GLY A 424 -0.43 6.87 30.58
C GLY A 424 0.29 7.11 29.25
N PHE A 425 -0.19 8.10 28.50
CA PHE A 425 0.46 8.53 27.26
C PHE A 425 1.34 9.76 27.48
N ASP A 426 2.57 9.77 26.98
CA ASP A 426 3.49 10.91 27.05
C ASP A 426 3.15 11.95 25.99
N VAL A 427 2.19 12.79 26.29
CA VAL A 427 1.69 13.84 25.40
C VAL A 427 2.79 14.81 24.98
N GLU A 428 3.63 15.25 25.91
CA GLU A 428 4.69 16.23 25.62
C GLU A 428 5.82 15.61 24.79
N GLY A 429 6.18 14.34 25.05
CA GLY A 429 7.12 13.60 24.18
C GLY A 429 6.58 13.44 22.78
N TYR A 430 5.29 13.14 22.64
CA TYR A 430 4.63 13.01 21.35
C TYR A 430 4.59 14.34 20.58
N ARG A 431 4.24 15.44 21.24
CA ARG A 431 4.29 16.79 20.65
C ARG A 431 5.69 17.14 20.17
N HIS A 432 6.71 16.87 20.99
CA HIS A 432 8.11 17.11 20.64
C HIS A 432 8.54 16.31 19.42
N ALA A 433 8.24 15.02 19.36
CA ALA A 433 8.55 14.19 18.21
C ALA A 433 7.86 14.69 16.92
N ASN A 434 6.58 15.06 17.01
CA ASN A 434 5.86 15.68 15.90
C ASN A 434 6.58 16.94 15.38
N ARG A 435 7.04 17.83 16.27
CA ARG A 435 7.74 19.04 15.89
C ARG A 435 9.08 18.76 15.19
N VAL A 436 9.89 17.85 15.71
CA VAL A 436 11.20 17.53 15.13
C VAL A 436 11.05 16.91 13.74
N PHE A 437 10.17 15.90 13.57
CA PHE A 437 9.94 15.27 12.29
C PHE A 437 9.28 16.20 11.28
N PHE A 438 8.33 17.03 11.70
CA PHE A 438 7.67 17.99 10.82
C PHE A 438 8.64 19.08 10.33
N LEU A 439 9.51 19.59 11.19
CA LEU A 439 10.57 20.52 10.82
C LEU A 439 11.55 19.89 9.83
N ALA A 440 11.95 18.63 10.07
CA ALA A 440 12.80 17.89 9.14
C ALA A 440 12.15 17.73 7.75
N GLN A 441 10.85 17.39 7.71
CA GLN A 441 10.10 17.30 6.45
C GLN A 441 10.03 18.64 5.73
N GLU A 442 9.82 19.74 6.44
CA GLU A 442 9.77 21.07 5.85
C GLU A 442 11.12 21.47 5.23
N ILE A 443 12.24 21.22 5.93
CA ILE A 443 13.59 21.46 5.40
C ILE A 443 13.82 20.65 4.12
N LEU A 444 13.42 19.38 4.11
CA LEU A 444 13.56 18.49 2.95
C LEU A 444 12.88 19.05 1.69
N VAL A 445 11.74 19.74 1.80
CA VAL A 445 11.05 20.32 0.63
C VAL A 445 11.90 21.35 -0.11
N GLY A 446 12.64 22.19 0.61
CA GLY A 446 13.48 23.23 0.04
C GLY A 446 14.70 22.69 -0.73
N PHE A 447 15.19 21.51 -0.35
CA PHE A 447 16.39 20.90 -0.92
C PHE A 447 16.11 19.70 -1.82
N ALA A 448 14.87 19.28 -1.96
CA ALA A 448 14.49 18.17 -2.82
C ALA A 448 14.59 18.49 -4.30
N SER A 449 14.80 17.47 -5.12
CA SER A 449 14.53 17.51 -6.54
C SER A 449 13.28 16.71 -6.90
N TYR A 450 12.71 17.02 -8.05
CA TYR A 450 11.44 16.51 -8.51
C TYR A 450 11.51 16.02 -9.96
N PRO A 451 10.65 15.09 -10.40
CA PRO A 451 10.74 14.49 -11.73
C PRO A 451 10.38 15.45 -12.88
N THR A 452 9.61 16.51 -12.62
CA THR A 452 9.19 17.50 -13.62
C THR A 452 9.32 18.93 -13.10
N GLU A 453 9.44 19.89 -14.00
CA GLU A 453 9.45 21.31 -13.68
C GLU A 453 8.18 21.76 -12.94
N ARG A 454 7.00 21.31 -13.41
CA ARG A 454 5.72 21.65 -12.79
C ARG A 454 5.64 21.16 -11.35
N ILE A 455 6.05 19.90 -11.11
CA ILE A 455 6.05 19.34 -9.75
C ILE A 455 7.06 20.06 -8.86
N ALA A 456 8.26 20.40 -9.36
CA ALA A 456 9.26 21.16 -8.60
C ALA A 456 8.70 22.50 -8.15
N ARG A 457 8.12 23.27 -9.08
CA ARG A 457 7.51 24.57 -8.80
C ARG A 457 6.37 24.46 -7.79
N ARG A 458 5.37 23.63 -8.07
CA ARG A 458 4.17 23.53 -7.23
C ARG A 458 4.47 22.92 -5.85
N SER A 459 5.39 21.97 -5.76
CA SER A 459 5.76 21.39 -4.46
C SER A 459 6.43 22.40 -3.54
N VAL A 460 7.28 23.28 -4.08
CA VAL A 460 7.92 24.34 -3.29
C VAL A 460 6.95 25.51 -3.03
N GLU A 461 6.06 25.82 -3.97
CA GLU A 461 5.05 26.87 -3.82
C GLU A 461 4.02 26.55 -2.73
N PHE A 462 3.55 25.29 -2.64
CA PHE A 462 2.50 24.87 -1.70
C PHE A 462 3.06 24.13 -0.47
N ARG A 463 4.25 23.55 -0.53
CA ARG A 463 4.93 22.83 0.57
C ARG A 463 4.05 21.79 1.29
N PRO A 464 3.37 20.87 0.57
CA PRO A 464 2.54 19.85 1.22
C PRO A 464 3.41 18.79 1.88
N LEU A 465 3.08 18.44 3.13
CA LEU A 465 3.74 17.44 3.93
C LEU A 465 2.77 16.34 4.35
N GLY A 466 3.31 15.19 4.75
CA GLY A 466 2.57 14.04 5.20
C GLY A 466 3.13 13.42 6.47
N LEU A 467 3.02 14.09 7.60
CA LEU A 467 3.29 13.48 8.89
C LEU A 467 2.16 12.54 9.28
N GLY A 468 2.49 11.36 9.78
CA GLY A 468 1.54 10.34 10.23
C GLY A 468 2.07 9.59 11.43
N TYR A 469 1.42 8.49 11.76
CA TYR A 469 1.85 7.58 12.82
C TYR A 469 1.69 6.11 12.42
N ALA A 470 2.27 5.22 13.22
CA ALA A 470 2.10 3.78 13.16
C ALA A 470 1.81 3.23 14.56
N ASN A 471 1.38 1.98 14.64
CA ASN A 471 1.15 1.28 15.89
C ASN A 471 -0.11 1.70 16.67
N LEU A 472 -1.10 2.30 16.01
CA LEU A 472 -2.36 2.65 16.70
C LEU A 472 -3.07 1.38 17.22
N GLY A 473 -3.23 0.36 16.37
CA GLY A 473 -3.88 -0.89 16.77
C GLY A 473 -3.19 -1.56 17.97
N THR A 474 -1.86 -1.56 17.96
CA THR A 474 -1.04 -2.05 19.07
C THR A 474 -1.24 -1.24 20.35
N LEU A 475 -1.20 0.09 20.24
CA LEU A 475 -1.39 0.99 21.38
C LEU A 475 -2.76 0.74 22.04
N LEU A 476 -3.83 0.65 21.25
CA LEU A 476 -5.17 0.36 21.75
C LEU A 476 -5.24 -1.02 22.43
N MET A 477 -4.65 -2.05 21.83
CA MET A 477 -4.58 -3.40 22.40
C MET A 477 -3.85 -3.38 23.76
N VAL A 478 -2.70 -2.74 23.86
CA VAL A 478 -1.92 -2.65 25.12
C VAL A 478 -2.64 -1.82 26.16
N GLN A 479 -3.43 -0.82 25.76
CA GLN A 479 -4.31 -0.08 26.67
C GLN A 479 -5.55 -0.88 27.11
N GLY A 480 -5.73 -2.11 26.63
CA GLY A 480 -6.90 -2.93 26.92
C GLY A 480 -8.18 -2.45 26.25
N LEU A 481 -8.07 -1.65 25.19
CA LEU A 481 -9.19 -1.07 24.46
C LEU A 481 -9.49 -1.90 23.19
N PRO A 482 -10.68 -2.49 23.05
CA PRO A 482 -11.07 -3.12 21.79
C PRO A 482 -11.05 -2.07 20.66
N TYR A 483 -10.44 -2.42 19.52
CA TYR A 483 -10.33 -1.51 18.37
C TYR A 483 -11.70 -0.96 17.91
N ASP A 484 -12.74 -1.79 17.93
CA ASP A 484 -14.13 -1.36 17.65
C ASP A 484 -14.87 -0.98 18.94
N SER A 485 -14.39 0.02 19.66
CA SER A 485 -15.06 0.60 20.83
C SER A 485 -15.07 2.13 20.75
N ASP A 486 -16.02 2.77 21.43
CA ASP A 486 -16.11 4.24 21.49
C ASP A 486 -14.88 4.83 22.18
N ALA A 487 -14.39 4.19 23.24
CA ALA A 487 -13.19 4.62 23.93
C ALA A 487 -11.94 4.55 23.02
N ALA A 488 -11.79 3.48 22.23
CA ALA A 488 -10.68 3.38 21.27
C ALA A 488 -10.78 4.45 20.17
N ARG A 489 -11.99 4.71 19.66
CA ARG A 489 -12.22 5.77 18.67
C ARG A 489 -11.91 7.15 19.22
N ALA A 490 -12.33 7.44 20.43
CA ALA A 490 -12.05 8.73 21.09
C ALA A 490 -10.55 8.90 21.37
N TYR A 491 -9.88 7.83 21.81
CA TYR A 491 -8.42 7.82 22.00
C TYR A 491 -7.70 8.11 20.68
N ALA A 492 -8.01 7.40 19.61
CA ALA A 492 -7.43 7.59 18.28
C ALA A 492 -7.69 9.01 17.74
N ALA A 493 -8.90 9.55 17.93
CA ALA A 493 -9.24 10.92 17.59
C ALA A 493 -8.36 11.93 18.31
N CYS A 494 -8.15 11.78 19.61
CA CYS A 494 -7.27 12.67 20.39
C CYS A 494 -5.82 12.64 19.92
N VAL A 495 -5.23 11.45 19.75
CA VAL A 495 -3.85 11.29 19.27
C VAL A 495 -3.67 11.93 17.89
N THR A 496 -4.63 11.72 16.99
CA THR A 496 -4.60 12.30 15.64
C THR A 496 -4.78 13.81 15.68
N ALA A 497 -5.65 14.31 16.53
CA ALA A 497 -5.90 15.75 16.72
C ALA A 497 -4.66 16.48 17.29
N VAL A 498 -3.94 15.86 18.26
CA VAL A 498 -2.67 16.39 18.79
C VAL A 498 -1.63 16.47 17.68
N MET A 499 -1.43 15.40 16.91
CA MET A 499 -0.44 15.36 15.82
C MET A 499 -0.65 16.51 14.82
N THR A 500 -1.85 16.61 14.28
CA THR A 500 -2.14 17.58 13.21
C THR A 500 -2.22 19.01 13.76
N GLY A 501 -2.78 19.19 14.96
CA GLY A 501 -2.83 20.47 15.63
C GLY A 501 -1.43 21.02 15.95
N GLU A 502 -0.50 20.17 16.44
CA GLU A 502 0.89 20.56 16.71
C GLU A 502 1.66 20.83 15.41
N ALA A 503 1.44 20.02 14.35
CA ALA A 503 2.05 20.25 13.04
C ALA A 503 1.64 21.61 12.45
N TYR A 504 0.36 21.97 12.48
CA TYR A 504 -0.09 23.28 12.00
C TYR A 504 0.29 24.44 12.94
N ALA A 505 0.39 24.22 14.26
CA ALA A 505 0.91 25.23 15.16
C ALA A 505 2.38 25.54 14.83
N LEU A 506 3.21 24.50 14.60
CA LEU A 506 4.59 24.67 14.15
C LEU A 506 4.67 25.30 12.75
N SER A 507 3.80 24.91 11.82
CA SER A 507 3.72 25.51 10.49
C SER A 507 3.45 27.02 10.55
N ALA A 508 2.62 27.47 11.49
CA ALA A 508 2.37 28.89 11.72
C ALA A 508 3.59 29.59 12.37
N GLU A 509 4.28 28.92 13.32
CA GLU A 509 5.54 29.41 13.89
C GLU A 509 6.63 29.56 12.82
N MET A 510 6.77 28.60 11.91
CA MET A 510 7.68 28.69 10.77
C MET A 510 7.29 29.81 9.81
N ALA A 511 5.99 30.02 9.59
CA ALA A 511 5.51 31.13 8.77
C ALA A 511 5.86 32.50 9.37
N ALA A 512 5.90 32.61 10.70
CA ALA A 512 6.33 33.84 11.39
C ALA A 512 7.80 34.19 11.13
N SER A 513 8.66 33.18 10.90
CA SER A 513 10.09 33.37 10.58
C SER A 513 10.39 33.44 9.09
N LYS A 514 9.80 32.53 8.29
CA LYS A 514 10.14 32.36 6.87
C LYS A 514 9.04 32.86 5.89
N GLY A 515 7.94 33.36 6.41
CA GLY A 515 6.74 33.65 5.60
C GLY A 515 5.89 32.40 5.32
N PRO A 516 4.61 32.57 5.02
CA PRO A 516 3.73 31.48 4.64
C PRO A 516 4.11 30.88 3.29
N PHE A 517 3.53 29.75 2.90
CA PHE A 517 3.72 29.19 1.57
C PHE A 517 3.28 30.21 0.48
N SER A 518 3.98 30.19 -0.66
CA SER A 518 3.88 31.28 -1.64
C SER A 518 2.47 31.57 -2.15
N ALA A 519 1.65 30.51 -2.29
CA ALA A 519 0.26 30.63 -2.74
C ALA A 519 -0.74 30.91 -1.60
N PHE A 520 -0.29 31.19 -0.37
CA PHE A 520 -1.15 31.36 0.80
C PHE A 520 -2.17 32.48 0.63
N THR A 521 -1.78 33.62 0.11
CA THR A 521 -2.66 34.79 -0.04
C THR A 521 -3.92 34.47 -0.86
N ALA A 522 -3.78 33.76 -1.97
CA ALA A 522 -4.90 33.33 -2.81
C ALA A 522 -5.79 32.29 -2.14
N ASN A 523 -5.28 31.57 -1.15
CA ASN A 523 -5.94 30.47 -0.48
C ASN A 523 -6.25 30.71 1.01
N ARG A 524 -6.01 31.95 1.48
CA ARG A 524 -6.12 32.31 2.90
C ARG A 524 -7.47 31.94 3.50
N ASP A 525 -8.56 32.26 2.83
CA ASP A 525 -9.91 32.06 3.38
C ASP A 525 -10.25 30.58 3.48
N SER A 526 -10.00 29.79 2.42
CA SER A 526 -10.21 28.35 2.43
C SER A 526 -9.31 27.64 3.43
N MET A 527 -8.05 28.07 3.57
CA MET A 527 -7.12 27.53 4.55
C MET A 527 -7.62 27.76 5.99
N LEU A 528 -7.98 29.00 6.33
CA LEU A 528 -8.47 29.36 7.65
C LEU A 528 -9.82 28.71 7.96
N GLU A 529 -10.71 28.57 6.98
CA GLU A 529 -11.98 27.83 7.11
C GLU A 529 -11.71 26.37 7.54
N VAL A 530 -10.83 25.67 6.81
CA VAL A 530 -10.50 24.27 7.10
C VAL A 530 -9.86 24.13 8.48
N MET A 531 -8.96 25.01 8.87
CA MET A 531 -8.36 25.00 10.21
C MET A 531 -9.40 25.17 11.33
N ARG A 532 -10.42 26.03 11.11
CA ARG A 532 -11.53 26.17 12.06
C ARG A 532 -12.37 24.88 12.11
N LEU A 533 -12.63 24.22 10.98
CA LEU A 533 -13.34 22.93 10.95
C LEU A 533 -12.60 21.86 11.77
N HIS A 534 -11.29 21.74 11.63
CA HIS A 534 -10.46 20.83 12.43
C HIS A 534 -10.54 21.15 13.93
N ARG A 535 -10.45 22.44 14.30
CA ARG A 535 -10.59 22.87 15.72
C ARG A 535 -11.94 22.52 16.29
N GLU A 536 -13.03 22.77 15.58
CA GLU A 536 -14.39 22.46 16.07
C GLU A 536 -14.58 20.94 16.19
N ALA A 537 -13.99 20.14 15.27
CA ALA A 537 -13.95 18.70 15.42
C ALA A 537 -13.21 18.25 16.69
N ALA A 538 -12.08 18.89 17.05
CA ALA A 538 -11.32 18.57 18.26
C ALA A 538 -12.13 18.85 19.54
N LYS A 539 -12.89 19.94 19.56
CA LYS A 539 -13.80 20.25 20.67
C LYS A 539 -14.95 19.23 20.80
N ALA A 540 -15.39 18.68 19.66
CA ALA A 540 -16.49 17.72 19.59
C ALA A 540 -16.09 16.28 19.96
N ILE A 541 -14.80 15.98 20.22
CA ILE A 541 -14.38 14.66 20.72
C ILE A 541 -15.11 14.38 22.04
N ASP A 542 -15.69 13.19 22.14
CA ASP A 542 -16.45 12.74 23.32
C ASP A 542 -15.57 12.82 24.59
N ALA A 543 -16.01 13.63 25.54
CA ALA A 543 -15.26 13.89 26.78
C ALA A 543 -15.32 12.71 27.76
N ASP A 544 -16.37 11.91 27.71
CA ASP A 544 -16.59 10.79 28.62
C ASP A 544 -15.79 9.54 28.15
N ALA A 545 -15.58 9.41 26.84
CA ALA A 545 -14.86 8.31 26.25
C ALA A 545 -13.35 8.58 26.09
N ALA A 546 -12.92 9.85 26.03
CA ALA A 546 -11.55 10.24 25.73
C ALA A 546 -10.69 10.40 27.00
N PRO A 547 -9.38 10.06 26.96
CA PRO A 547 -8.45 10.48 28.01
C PRO A 547 -8.40 12.00 28.13
N SER A 548 -8.62 12.51 29.34
CA SER A 548 -8.82 13.96 29.60
C SER A 548 -7.58 14.81 29.25
N ASP A 549 -6.38 14.30 29.50
CA ASP A 549 -5.11 14.93 29.18
C ASP A 549 -4.87 15.04 27.67
N LEU A 550 -5.08 13.94 26.95
CA LEU A 550 -4.99 13.92 25.49
C LEU A 550 -6.01 14.83 24.82
N ARG A 551 -7.27 14.82 25.31
CA ARG A 551 -8.32 15.69 24.78
C ARG A 551 -8.00 17.16 25.02
N SER A 552 -7.52 17.50 26.21
CA SER A 552 -7.11 18.86 26.55
C SER A 552 -5.96 19.34 25.66
N ALA A 553 -4.94 18.50 25.46
CA ALA A 553 -3.83 18.80 24.57
C ALA A 553 -4.29 18.97 23.11
N ALA A 554 -5.22 18.13 22.62
CA ALA A 554 -5.78 18.26 21.29
C ALA A 554 -6.44 19.63 21.08
N ILE A 555 -7.29 20.05 22.00
CA ILE A 555 -7.97 21.36 21.94
C ILE A 555 -6.94 22.50 21.98
N GLU A 556 -5.93 22.40 22.86
CA GLU A 556 -4.86 23.41 22.98
C GLU A 556 -4.05 23.55 21.70
N CYS A 557 -3.59 22.43 21.12
CA CYS A 557 -2.82 22.44 19.87
C CYS A 557 -3.60 23.12 18.74
N TRP A 558 -4.87 22.80 18.59
CA TRP A 558 -5.72 23.41 17.56
C TRP A 558 -6.03 24.89 17.83
N ASN A 559 -6.18 25.30 19.08
CA ASN A 559 -6.32 26.73 19.42
C ASN A 559 -5.03 27.50 19.04
N ARG A 560 -3.84 26.94 19.32
CA ARG A 560 -2.55 27.53 18.92
C ARG A 560 -2.42 27.60 17.40
N ALA A 561 -2.74 26.49 16.71
CA ALA A 561 -2.67 26.41 15.25
C ALA A 561 -3.55 27.48 14.58
N VAL A 562 -4.83 27.60 15.02
CA VAL A 562 -5.75 28.58 14.45
C VAL A 562 -5.32 30.03 14.78
N ALA A 563 -4.90 30.32 16.00
CA ALA A 563 -4.47 31.65 16.40
C ALA A 563 -3.18 32.07 15.65
N GLY A 564 -2.16 31.21 15.60
CA GLY A 564 -0.92 31.46 14.89
C GLY A 564 -1.14 31.61 13.36
N GLY A 565 -1.96 30.76 12.78
CA GLY A 565 -2.25 30.81 11.36
C GLY A 565 -3.07 32.03 10.93
N ALA A 566 -3.97 32.54 11.79
CA ALA A 566 -4.67 33.79 11.54
C ALA A 566 -3.71 34.99 11.51
N LEU A 567 -2.67 34.96 12.35
CA LEU A 567 -1.66 36.04 12.47
C LEU A 567 -0.58 35.97 11.38
N HIS A 568 0.02 34.79 11.15
CA HIS A 568 1.22 34.63 10.34
C HIS A 568 0.97 33.84 9.03
N GLY A 569 -0.21 33.23 8.85
CA GLY A 569 -0.43 32.23 7.83
C GLY A 569 0.20 30.88 8.22
N TYR A 570 0.35 29.99 7.23
CA TYR A 570 0.98 28.68 7.41
C TYR A 570 2.11 28.50 6.41
N ARG A 571 3.20 27.87 6.84
CA ARG A 571 4.32 27.51 5.96
C ARG A 571 3.94 26.34 5.01
N ASN A 572 2.99 25.50 5.40
CA ASN A 572 2.59 24.29 4.71
C ASN A 572 1.08 24.28 4.42
N SER A 573 0.72 24.03 3.18
CA SER A 573 -0.68 23.95 2.75
C SER A 573 -1.37 22.65 3.20
N GLN A 574 -0.61 21.57 3.38
CA GLN A 574 -1.02 20.28 3.96
C GLN A 574 0.06 19.81 4.93
N ALA A 575 -0.34 19.17 6.04
CA ALA A 575 0.57 18.77 7.11
C ALA A 575 0.62 17.25 7.34
N THR A 576 -0.52 16.59 7.31
CA THR A 576 -0.63 15.20 7.80
C THR A 576 -1.38 14.27 6.84
N VAL A 577 -0.95 13.01 6.85
CA VAL A 577 -1.62 11.88 6.19
C VAL A 577 -1.48 10.64 7.07
N LEU A 578 -2.37 9.66 6.94
CA LEU A 578 -2.14 8.34 7.53
C LEU A 578 -1.72 7.36 6.42
N ALA A 579 -0.41 7.24 6.27
CA ALA A 579 0.21 6.36 5.30
C ALA A 579 0.16 4.88 5.75
N PRO A 580 0.30 3.91 4.81
CA PRO A 580 0.31 2.48 5.14
C PRO A 580 1.45 2.05 6.06
N THR A 581 2.56 2.78 6.13
CA THR A 581 3.76 2.50 6.94
C THR A 581 4.29 1.06 6.81
N GLY A 582 4.20 0.46 5.62
CA GLY A 582 4.50 -0.96 5.44
C GLY A 582 5.94 -1.35 5.80
N THR A 583 6.93 -0.80 5.08
CA THR A 583 8.35 -1.13 5.29
C THR A 583 8.94 -0.39 6.50
N ILE A 584 8.60 0.89 6.66
CA ILE A 584 9.10 1.67 7.79
C ILE A 584 8.47 1.25 9.12
N GLY A 585 7.25 0.69 9.12
CA GLY A 585 6.67 0.06 10.31
C GLY A 585 7.50 -1.14 10.78
N LEU A 586 7.96 -2.00 9.87
CA LEU A 586 8.86 -3.10 10.20
C LEU A 586 10.23 -2.61 10.68
N LEU A 587 10.74 -1.50 10.12
CA LEU A 587 11.97 -0.84 10.58
C LEU A 587 11.84 -0.34 12.02
N MET A 588 10.66 0.14 12.41
CA MET A 588 10.37 0.67 13.75
C MET A 588 9.86 -0.39 14.74
N ASP A 589 9.90 -1.67 14.39
CA ASP A 589 9.36 -2.77 15.19
C ASP A 589 7.88 -2.60 15.55
N CYS A 590 7.10 -2.05 14.63
CA CYS A 590 5.67 -1.89 14.81
C CYS A 590 4.91 -3.20 14.53
N ASP A 591 4.11 -3.66 15.48
CA ASP A 591 3.19 -4.80 15.30
C ASP A 591 2.04 -4.46 14.35
N THR A 592 1.56 -3.20 14.37
CA THR A 592 0.50 -2.69 13.48
C THR A 592 0.97 -1.47 12.70
N THR A 593 0.41 -1.29 11.50
CA THR A 593 0.83 -0.29 10.53
C THR A 593 -0.21 0.82 10.38
N GLY A 594 0.23 2.08 10.36
CA GLY A 594 -0.69 3.23 10.23
C GLY A 594 -1.81 3.20 11.25
N VAL A 595 -3.04 3.36 10.77
CA VAL A 595 -4.28 3.29 11.54
C VAL A 595 -4.86 1.88 11.61
N GLU A 596 -4.19 0.89 10.99
CA GLU A 596 -4.70 -0.47 10.93
C GLU A 596 -4.72 -1.15 12.31
N PRO A 597 -5.73 -2.00 12.59
CA PRO A 597 -5.61 -2.98 13.66
C PRO A 597 -4.60 -4.06 13.23
N ASP A 598 -4.28 -5.00 14.11
CA ASP A 598 -3.50 -6.14 13.65
C ASP A 598 -4.26 -6.94 12.59
N PHE A 599 -3.54 -7.37 11.55
CA PHE A 599 -4.09 -8.22 10.50
C PHE A 599 -4.46 -9.61 11.06
N ALA A 600 -3.57 -10.18 11.85
CA ALA A 600 -3.72 -11.39 12.65
C ALA A 600 -2.57 -11.45 13.65
N LEU A 601 -2.79 -12.05 14.83
CA LEU A 601 -1.77 -12.15 15.89
C LEU A 601 -0.51 -12.91 15.42
N VAL A 602 -0.69 -13.85 14.50
CA VAL A 602 0.42 -14.57 13.83
C VAL A 602 0.17 -14.51 12.32
N LYS A 603 1.11 -14.00 11.57
CA LYS A 603 0.98 -13.76 10.12
C LYS A 603 2.27 -14.01 9.37
N PHE A 604 2.17 -14.31 8.07
CA PHE A 604 3.29 -14.33 7.14
C PHE A 604 3.26 -13.13 6.22
N LYS A 605 4.43 -12.55 5.98
CA LYS A 605 4.63 -11.53 4.96
C LYS A 605 5.61 -12.03 3.90
N LYS A 606 5.16 -12.06 2.66
CA LYS A 606 6.01 -12.30 1.48
C LYS A 606 6.71 -10.99 1.13
N LEU A 607 8.04 -11.01 1.04
CA LEU A 607 8.81 -9.86 0.59
C LEU A 607 8.85 -9.78 -0.94
N ALA A 608 8.77 -8.56 -1.46
CA ALA A 608 9.07 -8.32 -2.87
C ALA A 608 10.55 -8.67 -3.12
N GLY A 609 10.79 -9.64 -4.01
CA GLY A 609 12.12 -10.18 -4.29
C GLY A 609 12.42 -11.53 -3.68
N GLY A 610 11.44 -12.16 -3.01
CA GLY A 610 11.55 -13.48 -2.40
C GLY A 610 11.70 -13.42 -0.87
N GLY A 611 11.53 -14.58 -0.22
CA GLY A 611 11.57 -14.71 1.23
C GLY A 611 10.22 -14.48 1.92
N TYR A 612 10.03 -15.19 3.03
CA TYR A 612 8.86 -15.08 3.89
C TYR A 612 9.29 -14.81 5.32
N PHE A 613 8.59 -13.89 6.02
CA PHE A 613 8.75 -13.67 7.45
C PHE A 613 7.50 -14.10 8.18
N LYS A 614 7.66 -14.93 9.24
CA LYS A 614 6.65 -15.13 10.27
C LYS A 614 6.72 -13.94 11.21
N ILE A 615 5.64 -13.19 11.28
CA ILE A 615 5.51 -12.03 12.18
C ILE A 615 4.53 -12.43 13.27
N VAL A 616 4.96 -12.28 14.52
CA VAL A 616 4.16 -12.54 15.72
C VAL A 616 3.96 -11.22 16.42
N ASN A 617 2.72 -10.92 16.83
CA ASN A 617 2.43 -9.73 17.61
C ASN A 617 3.13 -9.82 18.97
N GLN A 618 4.09 -8.92 19.21
CA GLN A 618 4.90 -8.90 20.42
C GLN A 618 4.21 -8.23 21.62
N SER A 619 3.09 -7.55 21.36
CA SER A 619 2.39 -6.73 22.35
C SER A 619 1.33 -7.48 23.15
N VAL A 620 0.98 -8.71 22.74
CA VAL A 620 0.00 -9.55 23.46
C VAL A 620 0.35 -9.74 24.96
N PRO A 621 1.61 -10.04 25.35
CA PRO A 621 1.97 -10.13 26.78
C PRO A 621 1.75 -8.83 27.55
N ALA A 622 2.05 -7.68 26.93
CA ALA A 622 1.87 -6.37 27.56
C ALA A 622 0.37 -6.06 27.75
N ALA A 623 -0.46 -6.36 26.75
CA ALA A 623 -1.91 -6.19 26.82
C ALA A 623 -2.53 -7.08 27.92
N LEU A 624 -2.12 -8.34 28.02
CA LEU A 624 -2.57 -9.25 29.09
C LEU A 624 -2.16 -8.75 30.49
N ARG A 625 -0.95 -8.20 30.62
CA ARG A 625 -0.49 -7.62 31.89
C ARG A 625 -1.34 -6.40 32.28
N GLN A 626 -1.65 -5.53 31.33
CA GLN A 626 -2.54 -4.39 31.54
C GLN A 626 -3.96 -4.80 31.95
N LEU A 627 -4.44 -5.93 31.43
CA LEU A 627 -5.73 -6.52 31.80
C LEU A 627 -5.72 -7.26 33.15
N GLY A 628 -4.58 -7.29 33.85
CA GLY A 628 -4.44 -7.82 35.21
C GLY A 628 -4.13 -9.32 35.29
N TYR A 629 -3.64 -9.95 34.21
CA TYR A 629 -3.21 -11.36 34.24
C TYR A 629 -1.83 -11.49 34.88
N SER A 630 -1.66 -12.56 35.68
CA SER A 630 -0.38 -12.93 36.25
C SER A 630 0.59 -13.44 35.18
N GLN A 631 1.89 -13.39 35.44
CA GLN A 631 2.92 -13.86 34.52
C GLN A 631 2.69 -15.31 34.06
N ALA A 632 2.30 -16.20 34.98
CA ALA A 632 2.00 -17.61 34.68
C ALA A 632 0.77 -17.77 33.75
N GLU A 633 -0.24 -16.92 33.89
CA GLU A 633 -1.40 -16.91 33.00
C GLU A 633 -1.01 -16.38 31.61
N ILE A 634 -0.22 -15.31 31.56
CA ILE A 634 0.30 -14.75 30.32
C ILE A 634 1.08 -15.82 29.55
N GLU A 635 2.01 -16.51 30.19
CA GLU A 635 2.80 -17.57 29.53
C GLU A 635 1.93 -18.70 29.00
N ARG A 636 0.88 -19.10 29.73
CA ARG A 636 -0.07 -20.13 29.25
C ARG A 636 -0.87 -19.65 28.03
N ILE A 637 -1.37 -18.42 28.05
CA ILE A 637 -2.16 -17.83 26.95
C ILE A 637 -1.28 -17.67 25.71
N VAL A 638 -0.07 -17.13 25.89
CA VAL A 638 0.89 -16.94 24.80
C VAL A 638 1.32 -18.28 24.20
N ARG A 639 1.62 -19.28 25.04
CA ARG A 639 1.96 -20.62 24.54
C ARG A 639 0.81 -21.26 23.79
N TYR A 640 -0.43 -21.07 24.24
CA TYR A 640 -1.61 -21.54 23.51
C TYR A 640 -1.72 -20.90 22.13
N ALA A 641 -1.46 -19.62 22.02
CA ALA A 641 -1.54 -18.89 20.75
C ALA A 641 -0.38 -19.18 19.78
N LEU A 642 0.85 -19.23 20.28
CA LEU A 642 2.07 -19.32 19.46
C LEU A 642 2.62 -20.75 19.30
N GLY A 643 2.24 -21.66 20.19
CA GLY A 643 2.82 -22.99 20.29
C GLY A 643 4.20 -22.98 20.93
N THR A 644 4.83 -24.15 20.95
CA THR A 644 6.18 -24.33 21.51
C THR A 644 7.29 -24.06 20.49
N GLY A 645 6.99 -24.12 19.20
CA GLY A 645 7.97 -24.08 18.11
C GLY A 645 8.94 -25.26 18.12
N SER A 646 8.63 -26.34 18.85
CA SER A 646 9.49 -27.48 19.10
C SER A 646 8.69 -28.78 19.09
N LEU A 647 9.35 -29.89 18.77
CA LEU A 647 8.81 -31.24 18.89
C LEU A 647 8.73 -31.74 20.36
N GLU A 648 9.34 -31.02 21.29
CA GLU A 648 9.39 -31.37 22.70
C GLU A 648 8.00 -31.21 23.34
N GLY A 649 7.53 -32.26 23.98
CA GLY A 649 6.20 -32.28 24.64
C GLY A 649 5.02 -32.32 23.68
N ALA A 650 5.25 -32.39 22.36
CA ALA A 650 4.17 -32.50 21.37
C ALA A 650 3.53 -33.92 21.41
N PRO A 651 2.20 -34.04 21.34
CA PRO A 651 1.54 -35.33 21.22
C PRO A 651 1.82 -35.93 19.83
N HIS A 652 1.95 -37.25 19.76
CA HIS A 652 2.12 -38.03 18.53
C HIS A 652 3.36 -37.71 17.69
N ILE A 653 3.66 -36.48 17.40
CA ILE A 653 4.77 -36.05 16.52
C ILE A 653 5.88 -35.46 17.40
N HIS A 654 6.77 -36.30 17.88
CA HIS A 654 7.93 -35.97 18.70
C HIS A 654 9.15 -36.75 18.25
N ARG A 655 10.35 -36.32 18.67
CA ARG A 655 11.65 -36.90 18.21
C ARG A 655 11.67 -38.45 18.29
N ALA A 656 11.21 -39.03 19.41
CA ALA A 656 11.21 -40.47 19.59
C ALA A 656 10.26 -41.17 18.61
N ALA A 657 9.05 -40.63 18.39
CA ALA A 657 8.10 -41.22 17.44
C ALA A 657 8.62 -41.14 15.99
N LEU A 658 9.27 -40.04 15.63
CA LEU A 658 9.85 -39.84 14.29
C LEU A 658 11.02 -40.80 14.03
N ARG A 659 11.87 -41.08 15.04
CA ARG A 659 12.94 -42.11 14.95
C ARG A 659 12.34 -43.49 14.72
N VAL A 660 11.30 -43.86 15.48
CA VAL A 660 10.61 -45.16 15.33
C VAL A 660 10.04 -45.29 13.90
N LYS A 661 9.60 -44.22 13.33
CA LYS A 661 9.08 -44.16 11.94
C LYS A 661 10.20 -44.04 10.88
N GLY A 662 11.46 -44.12 11.31
CA GLY A 662 12.62 -44.28 10.46
C GLY A 662 13.27 -42.97 9.95
N LEU A 663 12.98 -41.82 10.53
CA LEU A 663 13.69 -40.59 10.24
C LEU A 663 15.08 -40.59 10.92
N LEU A 664 16.04 -39.98 10.19
CA LEU A 664 17.39 -39.76 10.71
C LEU A 664 17.41 -38.58 11.67
N ASP A 665 18.32 -38.58 12.65
CA ASP A 665 18.46 -37.44 13.57
C ASP A 665 18.76 -36.13 12.83
N SER A 666 19.58 -36.17 11.78
CA SER A 666 19.86 -35.00 10.94
C SER A 666 18.65 -34.45 10.19
N GLU A 667 17.65 -35.28 9.88
CA GLU A 667 16.39 -34.87 9.27
C GLU A 667 15.45 -34.27 10.32
N ILE A 668 15.40 -34.92 11.51
CA ILE A 668 14.64 -34.41 12.66
C ILE A 668 15.17 -33.03 13.07
N ASP A 669 16.47 -32.83 13.11
CA ASP A 669 17.10 -31.54 13.45
C ASP A 669 16.77 -30.46 12.41
N ARG A 670 16.71 -30.80 11.10
CA ARG A 670 16.26 -29.87 10.07
C ARG A 670 14.79 -29.48 10.23
N ILE A 671 13.94 -30.47 10.49
CA ILE A 671 12.52 -30.24 10.76
C ILE A 671 12.37 -29.31 11.97
N GLU A 672 13.04 -29.62 13.07
CA GLU A 672 12.95 -28.85 14.32
C GLU A 672 13.46 -27.42 14.15
N LYS A 673 14.51 -27.22 13.35
CA LYS A 673 15.00 -25.89 12.96
C LYS A 673 13.98 -25.09 12.14
N ALA A 674 13.14 -25.76 11.35
CA ALA A 674 12.12 -25.12 10.54
C ALA A 674 10.83 -24.75 11.32
N LEU A 675 10.51 -25.49 12.40
CA LEU A 675 9.27 -25.32 13.15
C LEU A 675 8.97 -23.89 13.64
N PRO A 676 9.94 -23.14 14.19
CA PRO A 676 9.66 -21.77 14.66
C PRO A 676 9.16 -20.83 13.56
N THR A 677 9.45 -21.13 12.31
CA THR A 677 9.08 -20.29 11.16
C THR A 677 7.82 -20.80 10.42
N THR A 678 7.19 -21.89 10.88
CA THR A 678 6.00 -22.48 10.25
C THR A 678 4.71 -22.12 10.98
N LEU A 679 3.58 -22.05 10.26
CA LEU A 679 2.23 -21.92 10.84
C LEU A 679 1.52 -23.29 10.96
N ASP A 680 1.93 -24.26 10.19
CA ASP A 680 1.37 -25.62 10.20
C ASP A 680 2.53 -26.60 10.20
N VAL A 681 2.47 -27.57 11.10
CA VAL A 681 3.50 -28.60 11.25
C VAL A 681 3.73 -29.36 9.93
N ARG A 682 2.70 -29.47 9.07
CA ARG A 682 2.80 -30.08 7.74
C ARG A 682 3.88 -29.44 6.88
N ALA A 683 4.06 -28.13 6.99
CA ALA A 683 5.06 -27.39 6.21
C ALA A 683 6.51 -27.76 6.61
N ALA A 684 6.75 -28.11 7.88
CA ALA A 684 8.06 -28.60 8.33
C ALA A 684 8.39 -30.02 7.79
N PHE A 685 7.40 -30.71 7.23
CA PHE A 685 7.55 -32.02 6.60
C PHE A 685 7.32 -31.96 5.07
N ALA A 686 7.39 -30.78 4.48
CA ALA A 686 7.26 -30.58 3.04
C ALA A 686 8.52 -30.99 2.27
N ARG A 687 8.45 -30.91 0.93
CA ARG A 687 9.58 -31.15 0.03
C ARG A 687 10.80 -30.32 0.44
N GLY A 688 11.99 -30.95 0.42
CA GLY A 688 13.26 -30.30 0.76
C GLY A 688 13.66 -30.40 2.24
N GLN A 689 12.74 -30.75 3.14
CA GLN A 689 13.07 -30.99 4.54
C GLN A 689 13.56 -32.43 4.78
N LEU A 690 13.08 -33.38 4.00
CA LEU A 690 13.50 -34.77 4.00
C LEU A 690 14.30 -35.09 2.73
N SER A 691 15.25 -36.04 2.84
CA SER A 691 16.02 -36.51 1.69
C SER A 691 15.15 -37.32 0.72
N ASP A 692 15.50 -37.32 -0.56
CA ASP A 692 14.82 -38.14 -1.57
C ASP A 692 14.93 -39.65 -1.24
N GLU A 693 16.01 -40.06 -0.58
CA GLU A 693 16.20 -41.43 -0.08
C GLU A 693 15.16 -41.79 0.99
N THR A 694 14.94 -40.89 1.96
CA THR A 694 13.90 -41.07 2.98
C THR A 694 12.51 -41.08 2.38
N LEU A 695 12.19 -40.16 1.46
CA LEU A 695 10.89 -40.14 0.81
C LEU A 695 10.65 -41.37 -0.05
N SER A 696 11.68 -41.91 -0.70
CA SER A 696 11.60 -43.17 -1.44
C SER A 696 11.35 -44.36 -0.53
N ARG A 697 12.04 -44.43 0.61
CA ARG A 697 11.85 -45.46 1.62
C ARG A 697 10.43 -45.46 2.23
N LEU A 698 9.85 -44.30 2.36
CA LEU A 698 8.46 -44.10 2.79
C LEU A 698 7.43 -44.39 1.69
N GLY A 699 7.86 -44.80 0.51
CA GLY A 699 6.97 -45.14 -0.60
C GLY A 699 6.31 -43.91 -1.29
N VAL A 700 6.86 -42.72 -1.10
CA VAL A 700 6.32 -41.49 -1.71
C VAL A 700 6.71 -41.44 -3.17
N GLY A 701 5.75 -41.56 -4.07
CA GLY A 701 5.96 -41.44 -5.51
C GLY A 701 6.34 -39.99 -5.95
N GLN A 702 6.99 -39.85 -7.11
CA GLN A 702 7.47 -38.56 -7.60
C GLN A 702 6.30 -37.59 -7.85
N ALA A 703 5.19 -38.05 -8.39
CA ALA A 703 4.00 -37.20 -8.61
C ALA A 703 3.40 -36.63 -7.32
N GLU A 704 3.53 -37.38 -6.22
CA GLU A 704 3.07 -36.94 -4.89
C GLU A 704 4.01 -35.89 -4.30
N ARG A 705 5.33 -36.06 -4.47
CA ARG A 705 6.36 -35.10 -4.00
C ARG A 705 6.26 -33.75 -4.71
N GLU A 706 5.73 -33.71 -5.92
CA GLU A 706 5.59 -32.51 -6.75
C GLU A 706 4.35 -31.70 -6.43
N LYS A 707 3.41 -32.22 -5.63
CA LYS A 707 2.23 -31.48 -5.19
C LYS A 707 2.63 -30.31 -4.28
N PRO A 708 2.10 -29.10 -4.49
CA PRO A 708 2.36 -27.96 -3.62
C PRO A 708 1.97 -28.17 -2.16
N SER A 709 0.94 -28.98 -1.91
CA SER A 709 0.41 -29.34 -0.58
C SER A 709 1.10 -30.57 0.04
N PHE A 710 2.19 -31.07 -0.56
CA PHE A 710 2.85 -32.27 -0.08
C PHE A 710 3.36 -32.15 1.35
N SER A 711 3.05 -33.13 2.19
CA SER A 711 3.64 -33.37 3.50
C SER A 711 3.92 -34.86 3.70
N ALA A 712 5.06 -35.19 4.30
CA ALA A 712 5.42 -36.58 4.58
C ALA A 712 4.66 -37.18 5.76
N LEU A 713 3.94 -36.38 6.57
CA LEU A 713 3.27 -36.84 7.78
C LEU A 713 2.24 -37.98 7.56
N PRO A 714 1.36 -37.93 6.54
CA PRO A 714 0.47 -39.06 6.25
C PRO A 714 1.22 -40.34 5.88
N PHE A 715 2.34 -40.22 5.13
CA PHE A 715 3.18 -41.35 4.74
C PHE A 715 3.97 -41.96 5.91
N LEU A 716 4.22 -41.15 6.95
CA LEU A 716 4.72 -41.64 8.25
C LEU A 716 3.63 -42.32 9.07
N GLY A 717 2.39 -42.36 8.58
CA GLY A 717 1.25 -43.03 9.20
C GLY A 717 0.63 -42.25 10.36
N PHE A 718 0.71 -40.94 10.35
CA PHE A 718 -0.06 -40.09 11.25
C PHE A 718 -1.42 -39.77 10.65
N THR A 719 -2.47 -39.87 11.46
CA THR A 719 -3.82 -39.44 11.06
C THR A 719 -3.96 -37.92 11.11
N ASP A 720 -4.93 -37.37 10.39
CA ASP A 720 -5.20 -35.91 10.43
C ASP A 720 -5.50 -35.43 11.84
N ALA A 721 -6.22 -36.21 12.66
CA ALA A 721 -6.48 -35.86 14.06
C ALA A 721 -5.18 -35.76 14.87
N GLN A 722 -4.27 -36.72 14.74
CA GLN A 722 -2.96 -36.68 15.39
C GLN A 722 -2.09 -35.52 14.94
N ILE A 723 -2.14 -35.20 13.65
CA ILE A 723 -1.43 -34.04 13.09
C ILE A 723 -2.01 -32.75 13.66
N GLU A 724 -3.32 -32.58 13.72
CA GLU A 724 -3.97 -31.39 14.29
C GLU A 724 -3.70 -31.23 15.80
N GLU A 725 -3.69 -32.32 16.59
CA GLU A 725 -3.33 -32.27 18.00
C GLU A 725 -1.87 -31.84 18.20
N ALA A 726 -0.94 -32.37 17.41
CA ALA A 726 0.46 -31.99 17.45
C ALA A 726 0.65 -30.56 16.98
N ASN A 727 -0.03 -30.17 15.89
CA ASN A 727 0.01 -28.81 15.33
C ASN A 727 -0.43 -27.77 16.37
N ALA A 728 -1.49 -28.03 17.11
CA ALA A 728 -1.97 -27.12 18.16
C ALA A 728 -0.94 -26.88 19.28
N VAL A 729 -0.06 -27.85 19.56
CA VAL A 729 1.02 -27.69 20.55
C VAL A 729 2.26 -27.07 19.94
N ILE A 730 2.65 -27.49 18.72
CA ILE A 730 3.90 -27.08 18.08
C ILE A 730 3.76 -25.68 17.48
N CYS A 731 2.73 -25.43 16.69
CA CYS A 731 2.51 -24.18 15.95
C CYS A 731 1.52 -23.24 16.65
N GLY A 732 0.81 -23.72 17.69
CA GLY A 732 -0.20 -22.99 18.43
C GLY A 732 -1.54 -22.88 17.70
N SER A 733 -2.51 -22.30 18.39
CA SER A 733 -3.85 -22.03 17.85
C SER A 733 -3.89 -20.83 16.92
N GLN A 734 -2.85 -20.01 16.91
CA GLN A 734 -2.72 -18.72 16.21
C GLN A 734 -3.74 -17.66 16.65
N THR A 735 -4.51 -17.95 17.69
CA THR A 735 -5.50 -17.06 18.30
C THR A 735 -5.45 -17.20 19.83
N VAL A 736 -5.92 -16.19 20.52
CA VAL A 736 -6.15 -16.27 21.98
C VAL A 736 -7.58 -16.76 22.30
N GLU A 737 -8.42 -16.88 21.28
CA GLU A 737 -9.80 -17.40 21.46
C GLU A 737 -9.74 -18.87 21.94
N GLY A 738 -10.35 -19.14 23.10
CA GLY A 738 -10.30 -20.44 23.75
C GLY A 738 -9.05 -20.69 24.62
N ALA A 739 -8.16 -19.72 24.79
CA ALA A 739 -6.98 -19.86 25.64
C ALA A 739 -7.36 -20.08 27.10
N PRO A 740 -6.73 -21.07 27.78
CA PRO A 740 -7.05 -21.39 29.17
C PRO A 740 -6.78 -20.22 30.12
N GLY A 741 -7.81 -19.80 30.85
CA GLY A 741 -7.74 -18.70 31.82
C GLY A 741 -8.00 -17.31 31.24
N LEU A 742 -8.14 -17.13 29.93
CA LEU A 742 -8.53 -15.87 29.33
C LEU A 742 -10.03 -15.61 29.51
N LYS A 743 -10.37 -14.46 30.09
CA LYS A 743 -11.77 -14.08 30.33
C LYS A 743 -12.45 -13.70 29.01
N ARG A 744 -13.72 -14.09 28.84
CA ARG A 744 -14.48 -13.80 27.61
C ARG A 744 -14.65 -12.30 27.33
N GLU A 745 -14.77 -11.49 28.37
CA GLU A 745 -14.90 -10.04 28.30
C GLU A 745 -13.66 -9.35 27.75
N HIS A 746 -12.49 -9.97 27.82
CA HIS A 746 -11.23 -9.44 27.30
C HIS A 746 -10.93 -9.86 25.85
N LEU A 747 -11.68 -10.82 25.29
CA LEU A 747 -11.48 -11.29 23.92
C LEU A 747 -11.53 -10.16 22.87
N PRO A 748 -12.45 -9.19 22.94
CA PRO A 748 -12.54 -8.11 21.95
C PRO A 748 -11.27 -7.25 21.83
N VAL A 749 -10.44 -7.20 22.87
CA VAL A 749 -9.14 -6.47 22.85
C VAL A 749 -8.17 -7.08 21.84
N PHE A 750 -8.26 -8.38 21.59
CA PHE A 750 -7.40 -9.15 20.70
C PHE A 750 -8.03 -9.45 19.35
N ASP A 751 -9.19 -8.87 19.03
CA ASP A 751 -9.80 -9.01 17.72
C ASP A 751 -8.90 -8.34 16.66
N CYS A 752 -8.65 -9.08 15.59
CA CYS A 752 -7.84 -8.64 14.46
C CYS A 752 -8.70 -8.32 13.24
N ALA A 753 -8.09 -7.78 12.20
CA ALA A 753 -8.79 -7.49 10.94
C ALA A 753 -9.37 -8.74 10.28
N ASN A 754 -8.72 -9.90 10.47
CA ASN A 754 -9.18 -11.20 9.98
C ASN A 754 -9.25 -12.22 11.13
N ARG A 755 -9.94 -13.33 10.88
CA ARG A 755 -9.93 -14.47 11.80
C ARG A 755 -8.52 -15.01 11.94
N CYS A 756 -8.10 -15.25 13.19
CA CYS A 756 -6.75 -15.69 13.53
C CYS A 756 -6.69 -17.21 13.63
N GLY A 757 -6.10 -17.89 12.65
CA GLY A 757 -5.98 -19.34 12.64
C GLY A 757 -7.29 -20.08 12.33
N PRO A 758 -7.22 -21.43 12.23
CA PRO A 758 -8.33 -22.22 11.69
C PRO A 758 -9.52 -22.37 12.64
N ARG A 759 -9.36 -22.05 13.93
CA ARG A 759 -10.38 -22.25 14.98
C ARG A 759 -11.03 -20.95 15.43
N SER A 760 -10.55 -19.77 15.00
CA SER A 760 -11.10 -18.50 15.42
C SER A 760 -12.39 -18.17 14.67
N THR A 761 -13.33 -17.61 15.41
CA THR A 761 -14.58 -17.09 14.88
C THR A 761 -14.62 -15.57 14.91
N ARG A 762 -13.74 -14.94 15.73
CA ARG A 762 -13.74 -13.52 16.01
C ARG A 762 -12.86 -12.75 15.02
N PHE A 763 -13.34 -11.58 14.65
CA PHE A 763 -12.61 -10.56 13.87
C PHE A 763 -13.30 -9.21 14.06
N ILE A 764 -12.63 -8.12 13.69
CA ILE A 764 -13.22 -6.78 13.72
C ILE A 764 -14.24 -6.67 12.58
N PRO A 765 -15.52 -6.38 12.88
CA PRO A 765 -16.53 -6.20 11.83
C PRO A 765 -16.14 -5.09 10.85
N PRO A 766 -16.53 -5.17 9.56
CA PRO A 766 -16.20 -4.15 8.56
C PRO A 766 -16.53 -2.72 8.99
N MET A 767 -17.69 -2.52 9.64
CA MET A 767 -18.07 -1.21 10.16
C MET A 767 -17.20 -0.72 11.32
N GLY A 768 -16.48 -1.58 12.04
CA GLY A 768 -15.49 -1.18 13.03
C GLY A 768 -14.30 -0.46 12.38
N HIS A 769 -13.87 -0.93 11.20
CA HIS A 769 -12.86 -0.26 10.39
C HIS A 769 -13.33 1.11 9.90
N VAL A 770 -14.56 1.18 9.36
CA VAL A 770 -15.15 2.43 8.84
C VAL A 770 -15.33 3.47 9.95
N ARG A 771 -15.85 3.08 11.13
CA ARG A 771 -16.04 3.98 12.26
C ARG A 771 -14.72 4.52 12.81
N MET A 772 -13.66 3.71 12.84
CA MET A 772 -12.32 4.16 13.25
C MET A 772 -11.79 5.21 12.26
N MET A 773 -11.93 4.97 10.96
CA MET A 773 -11.57 5.97 9.94
C MET A 773 -12.35 7.27 10.13
N ALA A 774 -13.67 7.17 10.36
CA ALA A 774 -14.54 8.33 10.56
C ALA A 774 -14.16 9.13 11.83
N ALA A 775 -13.68 8.45 12.87
CA ALA A 775 -13.25 9.11 14.10
C ALA A 775 -11.96 9.92 13.92
N VAL A 776 -11.03 9.48 13.07
CA VAL A 776 -9.75 10.16 12.86
C VAL A 776 -9.73 11.09 11.65
N GLN A 777 -10.59 10.88 10.66
CA GLN A 777 -10.63 11.66 9.40
C GLN A 777 -10.78 13.18 9.62
N PRO A 778 -11.57 13.69 10.57
CA PRO A 778 -11.71 15.12 10.80
C PRO A 778 -10.43 15.82 11.26
N PHE A 779 -9.36 15.07 11.57
CA PHE A 779 -8.08 15.60 12.04
C PHE A 779 -6.94 15.42 11.04
N ILE A 780 -7.17 14.74 9.92
CA ILE A 780 -6.14 14.51 8.89
C ILE A 780 -6.35 15.48 7.73
N SER A 781 -5.34 16.30 7.44
CA SER A 781 -5.42 17.30 6.36
C SER A 781 -5.40 16.66 4.97
N GLY A 782 -4.59 15.63 4.74
CA GLY A 782 -4.71 14.73 3.59
C GLY A 782 -5.84 13.72 3.78
N ALA A 783 -5.55 12.42 3.64
CA ALA A 783 -6.51 11.34 3.87
C ALA A 783 -5.86 10.14 4.57
N ILE A 784 -6.55 9.02 4.56
CA ILE A 784 -6.20 7.83 5.32
C ILE A 784 -6.07 6.65 4.38
N SER A 785 -4.91 6.02 4.38
CA SER A 785 -4.74 4.71 3.75
C SER A 785 -5.15 3.62 4.71
N LYS A 786 -6.29 3.00 4.45
CA LYS A 786 -6.81 1.89 5.25
C LYS A 786 -7.66 0.96 4.40
N THR A 787 -7.46 -0.32 4.62
CA THR A 787 -8.28 -1.37 4.02
C THR A 787 -9.42 -1.78 4.96
N VAL A 788 -10.64 -1.80 4.46
CA VAL A 788 -11.76 -2.45 5.13
C VAL A 788 -11.72 -3.93 4.77
N ASN A 789 -11.34 -4.77 5.73
CA ASN A 789 -11.28 -6.21 5.53
C ASN A 789 -12.66 -6.84 5.65
N LEU A 790 -12.99 -7.73 4.70
CA LEU A 790 -14.24 -8.48 4.68
C LEU A 790 -13.93 -9.97 4.69
N PRO A 791 -14.72 -10.76 5.40
CA PRO A 791 -14.62 -12.22 5.33
C PRO A 791 -15.06 -12.74 3.95
N ASN A 792 -14.65 -13.95 3.61
CA ASN A 792 -14.94 -14.55 2.30
C ASN A 792 -16.45 -14.63 2.00
N GLU A 793 -17.26 -14.88 3.03
CA GLU A 793 -18.71 -14.99 2.95
C GLU A 793 -19.46 -13.65 2.80
N ALA A 794 -18.76 -12.51 2.83
CA ALA A 794 -19.38 -11.20 2.66
C ALA A 794 -20.09 -11.08 1.31
N THR A 795 -21.25 -10.42 1.32
CA THR A 795 -22.11 -10.24 0.16
C THR A 795 -21.85 -8.91 -0.56
N VAL A 796 -22.33 -8.79 -1.79
CA VAL A 796 -22.30 -7.52 -2.56
C VAL A 796 -23.12 -6.43 -1.85
N ASP A 797 -24.26 -6.81 -1.24
CA ASP A 797 -25.13 -5.87 -0.54
C ASP A 797 -24.44 -5.28 0.71
N GLU A 798 -23.64 -6.08 1.43
CA GLU A 798 -22.80 -5.59 2.52
C GLU A 798 -21.73 -4.61 2.01
N VAL A 799 -21.13 -4.86 0.85
CA VAL A 799 -20.19 -3.91 0.22
C VAL A 799 -20.86 -2.59 -0.12
N GLN A 800 -22.08 -2.65 -0.69
CA GLN A 800 -22.86 -1.44 -0.99
C GLN A 800 -23.16 -0.63 0.29
N ASP A 801 -23.55 -1.31 1.39
CA ASP A 801 -23.83 -0.65 2.66
C ASP A 801 -22.56 -0.03 3.26
N ILE A 802 -21.44 -0.72 3.25
CA ILE A 802 -20.15 -0.19 3.71
C ILE A 802 -19.81 1.11 2.99
N TYR A 803 -19.91 1.15 1.67
CA TYR A 803 -19.65 2.35 0.87
C TYR A 803 -20.67 3.47 1.19
N LEU A 804 -21.95 3.14 1.34
CA LEU A 804 -22.97 4.11 1.69
C LEU A 804 -22.76 4.71 3.09
N GLN A 805 -22.40 3.87 4.07
CA GLN A 805 -22.08 4.34 5.43
C GLN A 805 -20.80 5.18 5.44
N SER A 806 -19.80 4.81 4.65
CA SER A 806 -18.56 5.57 4.50
C SER A 806 -18.83 7.00 3.99
N TRP A 807 -19.72 7.13 3.00
CA TRP A 807 -20.18 8.44 2.51
C TRP A 807 -20.90 9.24 3.60
N LYS A 808 -21.87 8.62 4.29
CA LYS A 808 -22.63 9.28 5.37
C LYS A 808 -21.77 9.75 6.53
N LEU A 809 -20.70 9.00 6.83
CA LEU A 809 -19.75 9.31 7.89
C LEU A 809 -18.67 10.30 7.45
N GLY A 810 -18.68 10.77 6.21
CA GLY A 810 -17.80 11.81 5.71
C GLY A 810 -16.35 11.34 5.48
N LEU A 811 -16.14 10.09 5.07
CA LEU A 811 -14.83 9.62 4.65
C LEU A 811 -14.45 10.25 3.30
N LYS A 812 -13.17 10.53 3.10
CA LYS A 812 -12.62 11.02 1.81
C LYS A 812 -12.46 9.89 0.80
N ALA A 813 -12.01 8.74 1.26
CA ALA A 813 -11.78 7.56 0.41
C ALA A 813 -12.01 6.28 1.22
N VAL A 814 -12.36 5.21 0.53
CA VAL A 814 -12.49 3.87 1.10
C VAL A 814 -12.06 2.82 0.08
N ALA A 815 -11.24 1.90 0.54
CA ALA A 815 -10.86 0.69 -0.17
C ALA A 815 -11.21 -0.53 0.69
N LEU A 816 -11.64 -1.60 0.05
CA LEU A 816 -11.98 -2.83 0.75
C LEU A 816 -11.25 -4.03 0.16
N TYR A 817 -11.14 -5.07 0.96
CA TYR A 817 -10.55 -6.32 0.53
C TYR A 817 -11.34 -7.49 1.13
N ARG A 818 -11.99 -8.27 0.28
CA ARG A 818 -12.67 -9.51 0.67
C ARG A 818 -11.68 -10.67 0.62
N ASP A 819 -11.60 -11.46 1.68
CA ASP A 819 -10.72 -12.62 1.72
C ASP A 819 -11.02 -13.58 0.56
N GLY A 820 -9.98 -14.01 -0.13
CA GLY A 820 -10.09 -14.90 -1.28
C GLY A 820 -10.55 -14.27 -2.60
N CYS A 821 -10.77 -12.95 -2.70
CA CYS A 821 -11.17 -12.30 -3.96
C CYS A 821 -10.04 -12.28 -5.01
N LYS A 822 -8.79 -12.46 -4.62
CA LYS A 822 -7.63 -12.63 -5.53
C LYS A 822 -6.96 -13.97 -5.30
N LEU A 823 -6.43 -14.56 -6.38
CA LEU A 823 -5.75 -15.86 -6.31
C LEU A 823 -4.42 -15.81 -5.57
N SER A 824 -3.74 -14.67 -5.55
CA SER A 824 -2.48 -14.45 -4.82
C SER A 824 -2.60 -13.27 -3.85
N GLN A 825 -2.17 -13.48 -2.60
CA GLN A 825 -2.23 -12.48 -1.52
C GLN A 825 -0.84 -12.24 -0.92
N PRO A 826 -0.46 -10.98 -0.62
CA PRO A 826 0.84 -10.66 0.00
C PRO A 826 0.91 -10.97 1.50
N LEU A 827 -0.23 -11.04 2.19
CA LEU A 827 -0.37 -11.43 3.60
C LEU A 827 -1.30 -12.64 3.71
N ALA A 828 -0.96 -13.63 4.52
CA ALA A 828 -1.76 -14.82 4.75
C ALA A 828 -1.77 -15.21 6.23
N THR A 829 -2.93 -15.68 6.70
CA THR A 829 -3.14 -16.21 8.07
C THR A 829 -3.00 -17.73 8.15
N ALA A 830 -3.07 -18.41 7.02
CA ALA A 830 -2.90 -19.88 6.93
C ALA A 830 -2.38 -20.26 5.54
N THR A 831 -1.71 -21.42 5.45
CA THR A 831 -1.54 -22.09 4.16
C THR A 831 -2.95 -22.45 3.66
N ARG A 832 -3.33 -21.89 2.52
CA ARG A 832 -4.64 -22.12 1.91
C ARG A 832 -4.88 -23.62 1.81
N LYS A 833 -5.90 -24.16 2.47
CA LYS A 833 -6.45 -25.44 2.06
C LYS A 833 -6.91 -25.24 0.63
N GLU A 834 -6.28 -25.94 -0.31
CA GLU A 834 -6.86 -26.06 -1.64
C GLU A 834 -8.29 -26.59 -1.45
N THR A 835 -9.26 -25.82 -1.91
CA THR A 835 -10.64 -26.31 -2.07
C THR A 835 -10.50 -27.63 -2.83
N PRO A 836 -11.20 -28.72 -2.40
CA PRO A 836 -11.13 -29.97 -3.12
C PRO A 836 -11.39 -29.66 -4.58
N GLU A 837 -10.55 -30.20 -5.44
CA GLU A 837 -10.62 -30.06 -6.88
C GLU A 837 -12.08 -29.97 -7.32
N SER A 838 -12.53 -28.79 -7.70
CA SER A 838 -13.48 -28.70 -8.79
C SER A 838 -12.86 -29.58 -9.84
N THR A 839 -13.49 -30.69 -10.14
CA THR A 839 -13.09 -31.64 -11.19
C THR A 839 -12.50 -30.84 -12.32
N ALA A 840 -11.16 -30.89 -12.46
CA ALA A 840 -10.48 -30.18 -13.52
C ALA A 840 -11.18 -30.53 -14.81
N PRO A 841 -11.65 -29.56 -15.61
CA PRO A 841 -12.23 -29.91 -16.89
C PRO A 841 -11.21 -30.80 -17.59
N PRO A 842 -11.63 -31.88 -18.23
CA PRO A 842 -10.74 -32.86 -18.85
C PRO A 842 -9.73 -32.08 -19.66
N LYS A 843 -8.42 -32.36 -19.46
CA LYS A 843 -7.37 -31.72 -20.27
C LYS A 843 -7.80 -31.79 -21.71
N LEU A 844 -8.10 -30.65 -22.32
CA LEU A 844 -8.50 -30.55 -23.71
C LEU A 844 -7.39 -31.21 -24.55
N ARG A 845 -7.62 -32.44 -24.97
CA ARG A 845 -6.68 -33.15 -25.85
C ARG A 845 -6.97 -32.71 -27.26
N ARG A 846 -5.97 -32.21 -27.95
CA ARG A 846 -6.08 -31.91 -29.38
C ARG A 846 -6.60 -33.13 -30.16
N ARG A 847 -7.78 -33.03 -30.75
CA ARG A 847 -8.36 -34.02 -31.64
C ARG A 847 -7.73 -33.81 -33.01
N ARG A 848 -6.71 -34.59 -33.38
CA ARG A 848 -6.06 -34.47 -34.69
C ARG A 848 -6.93 -35.06 -35.77
N LEU A 849 -7.03 -34.40 -36.93
CA LEU A 849 -7.72 -34.93 -38.06
C LEU A 849 -6.96 -36.12 -38.68
N PRO A 850 -7.68 -37.09 -39.31
CA PRO A 850 -7.06 -38.16 -40.06
C PRO A 850 -6.30 -37.60 -41.26
N LYS A 851 -5.27 -38.33 -41.72
CA LYS A 851 -4.46 -37.90 -42.89
C LYS A 851 -5.31 -37.74 -44.16
N ARG A 852 -6.37 -38.57 -44.36
CA ARG A 852 -7.35 -38.43 -45.41
C ARG A 852 -8.66 -38.01 -44.77
N ARG A 853 -9.25 -36.89 -45.23
CA ARG A 853 -10.45 -36.29 -44.69
C ARG A 853 -11.29 -35.62 -45.76
N HIS A 854 -12.58 -35.47 -45.50
CA HIS A 854 -13.51 -34.75 -46.31
C HIS A 854 -13.45 -33.23 -45.98
N GLY A 855 -13.92 -32.42 -46.89
CA GLY A 855 -14.04 -30.97 -46.74
C GLY A 855 -14.44 -30.39 -48.10
N PHE A 856 -14.82 -29.13 -48.11
CA PHE A 856 -15.19 -28.40 -49.32
C PHE A 856 -14.24 -27.22 -49.58
N THR A 857 -14.26 -26.74 -50.81
CA THR A 857 -13.52 -25.54 -51.19
C THR A 857 -14.54 -24.50 -51.66
N GLN A 858 -14.57 -23.34 -51.02
CA GLN A 858 -15.40 -22.21 -51.36
C GLN A 858 -14.53 -21.09 -51.99
N GLU A 859 -14.90 -20.66 -53.18
CA GLU A 859 -14.33 -19.46 -53.79
C GLU A 859 -15.14 -18.24 -53.35
N ALA A 860 -14.47 -17.17 -52.89
CA ALA A 860 -15.07 -15.88 -52.55
C ALA A 860 -14.23 -14.73 -53.11
N ARG A 861 -14.85 -13.54 -53.28
CA ARG A 861 -14.14 -12.28 -53.54
C ARG A 861 -14.39 -11.33 -52.42
N ILE A 862 -13.32 -10.87 -51.76
CA ILE A 862 -13.37 -9.94 -50.62
C ILE A 862 -12.48 -8.76 -50.96
N GLY A 863 -13.04 -7.53 -50.98
CA GLY A 863 -12.29 -6.30 -51.28
C GLY A 863 -11.56 -6.33 -52.63
N GLY A 864 -12.09 -7.03 -53.63
CA GLY A 864 -11.46 -7.21 -54.95
C GLY A 864 -10.48 -8.38 -55.05
N HIS A 865 -10.12 -9.02 -53.94
CA HIS A 865 -9.17 -10.15 -53.88
C HIS A 865 -9.90 -11.49 -53.97
N LYS A 866 -9.38 -12.41 -54.77
CA LYS A 866 -9.91 -13.76 -54.87
C LYS A 866 -9.34 -14.65 -53.77
N VAL A 867 -10.23 -15.22 -52.96
CA VAL A 867 -9.88 -16.03 -51.77
C VAL A 867 -10.52 -17.41 -51.95
N PHE A 868 -9.75 -18.46 -51.66
CA PHE A 868 -10.26 -19.83 -51.57
C PHE A 868 -10.18 -20.26 -50.09
N LEU A 869 -11.34 -20.56 -49.50
CA LEU A 869 -11.49 -21.19 -48.20
C LEU A 869 -11.63 -22.68 -48.42
N ARG A 870 -10.75 -23.50 -47.83
CA ARG A 870 -10.88 -24.95 -47.82
C ARG A 870 -11.10 -25.41 -46.37
N THR A 871 -11.96 -26.42 -46.20
CA THR A 871 -12.25 -27.03 -44.91
C THR A 871 -11.70 -28.44 -44.83
N GLY A 872 -11.47 -28.91 -43.60
CA GLY A 872 -11.24 -30.31 -43.29
C GLY A 872 -12.13 -30.75 -42.14
N GLU A 873 -12.84 -31.83 -42.31
CA GLU A 873 -13.86 -32.36 -41.42
C GLU A 873 -13.43 -33.70 -40.82
N TYR A 874 -13.87 -33.96 -39.58
CA TYR A 874 -13.77 -35.29 -38.98
C TYR A 874 -14.78 -36.26 -39.62
N GLU A 875 -14.67 -37.55 -39.31
CA GLU A 875 -15.57 -38.58 -39.82
C GLU A 875 -17.04 -38.36 -39.39
N ASP A 876 -17.25 -37.65 -38.31
CA ASP A 876 -18.56 -37.25 -37.77
C ASP A 876 -19.15 -35.98 -38.42
N GLY A 877 -18.46 -35.42 -39.42
CA GLY A 877 -18.86 -34.20 -40.12
C GLY A 877 -18.55 -32.89 -39.41
N THR A 878 -17.92 -32.92 -38.20
CA THR A 878 -17.51 -31.70 -37.49
C THR A 878 -16.29 -31.05 -38.16
N LEU A 879 -16.30 -29.73 -38.27
CA LEU A 879 -15.20 -28.94 -38.80
C LEU A 879 -13.98 -28.99 -37.87
N GLY A 880 -12.80 -29.35 -38.39
CA GLY A 880 -11.58 -29.44 -37.59
C GLY A 880 -10.42 -28.58 -38.09
N GLU A 881 -10.48 -28.11 -39.34
CA GLU A 881 -9.46 -27.20 -39.87
C GLU A 881 -9.99 -26.37 -41.06
N ILE A 882 -9.34 -25.22 -41.26
CA ILE A 882 -9.54 -24.35 -42.43
C ILE A 882 -8.19 -24.00 -43.06
N PHE A 883 -8.19 -23.73 -44.35
CA PHE A 883 -7.07 -23.18 -45.11
C PHE A 883 -7.58 -22.01 -45.93
N ILE A 884 -6.76 -20.96 -46.02
CA ILE A 884 -7.09 -19.75 -46.79
C ILE A 884 -6.00 -19.51 -47.81
N ASP A 885 -6.36 -19.68 -49.11
CA ASP A 885 -5.44 -19.47 -50.21
C ASP A 885 -5.76 -18.22 -51.01
N MET A 886 -4.74 -17.38 -51.25
CA MET A 886 -4.83 -16.13 -52.00
C MET A 886 -3.73 -16.07 -53.06
N HIS A 887 -4.06 -16.00 -54.37
CA HIS A 887 -3.08 -16.17 -55.44
C HIS A 887 -2.33 -14.93 -55.92
N LYS A 888 -2.86 -13.74 -55.64
CA LYS A 888 -2.30 -12.46 -56.16
C LYS A 888 -1.72 -11.53 -55.15
N GLU A 889 -1.61 -11.99 -53.90
CA GLU A 889 -1.18 -11.17 -52.76
C GLU A 889 0.31 -11.38 -52.45
N GLY A 890 0.92 -10.34 -51.79
CA GLY A 890 2.31 -10.41 -51.35
C GLY A 890 2.56 -11.50 -50.28
N ALA A 891 3.78 -12.02 -50.23
CA ALA A 891 4.16 -13.14 -49.37
C ALA A 891 3.81 -12.91 -47.89
N ALA A 892 3.98 -11.68 -47.37
CA ALA A 892 3.68 -11.32 -45.99
C ALA A 892 2.19 -11.46 -45.66
N PHE A 893 1.30 -10.96 -46.50
CA PHE A 893 -0.14 -11.05 -46.29
C PHE A 893 -0.65 -12.49 -46.35
N ARG A 894 -0.17 -13.28 -47.32
CA ARG A 894 -0.48 -14.73 -47.40
C ARG A 894 0.00 -15.48 -46.15
N SER A 895 1.21 -15.14 -45.63
CA SER A 895 1.71 -15.76 -44.42
C SER A 895 0.84 -15.44 -43.20
N MET A 896 0.36 -14.20 -43.08
CA MET A 896 -0.53 -13.77 -41.98
C MET A 896 -1.90 -14.51 -42.07
N MET A 897 -2.50 -14.62 -43.27
CA MET A 897 -3.74 -15.36 -43.45
C MET A 897 -3.57 -16.87 -43.18
N ASN A 898 -2.40 -17.45 -43.48
CA ASN A 898 -2.10 -18.83 -43.10
C ASN A 898 -1.95 -18.98 -41.56
N CYS A 899 -1.32 -18.03 -40.88
CA CYS A 899 -1.24 -18.04 -39.40
C CYS A 899 -2.65 -17.95 -38.80
N PHE A 900 -3.50 -17.10 -39.33
CA PHE A 900 -4.90 -16.99 -38.90
C PHE A 900 -5.66 -18.33 -39.11
N ALA A 901 -5.56 -18.93 -40.28
CA ALA A 901 -6.19 -20.23 -40.58
C ALA A 901 -5.70 -21.35 -39.67
N ILE A 902 -4.37 -21.37 -39.35
CA ILE A 902 -3.79 -22.32 -38.42
C ILE A 902 -4.35 -22.09 -37.01
N SER A 903 -4.48 -20.82 -36.55
CA SER A 903 -4.99 -20.49 -35.21
C SER A 903 -6.45 -20.95 -35.04
N VAL A 904 -7.31 -20.66 -36.04
CA VAL A 904 -8.69 -21.14 -36.07
C VAL A 904 -8.75 -22.67 -36.07
N SER A 905 -7.95 -23.31 -36.91
CA SER A 905 -7.88 -24.79 -36.99
C SER A 905 -7.43 -25.39 -35.64
N MET A 906 -6.48 -24.81 -34.98
CA MET A 906 -6.07 -25.25 -33.62
C MET A 906 -7.20 -25.08 -32.62
N GLY A 907 -7.91 -23.93 -32.62
CA GLY A 907 -9.07 -23.69 -31.75
C GLY A 907 -10.12 -24.79 -31.93
N LEU A 908 -10.53 -25.09 -33.18
CA LEU A 908 -11.49 -26.14 -33.51
C LEU A 908 -11.02 -27.53 -33.02
N GLN A 909 -9.73 -27.86 -33.20
CA GLN A 909 -9.14 -29.14 -32.78
C GLN A 909 -9.02 -29.27 -31.23
N TYR A 910 -9.09 -28.19 -30.53
CA TYR A 910 -9.17 -28.18 -29.06
C TYR A 910 -10.61 -28.03 -28.55
N GLY A 911 -11.61 -28.00 -29.43
CA GLY A 911 -13.03 -28.00 -29.07
C GLY A 911 -13.64 -26.62 -28.85
N VAL A 912 -13.00 -25.57 -29.35
CA VAL A 912 -13.62 -24.25 -29.39
C VAL A 912 -14.80 -24.28 -30.34
N PRO A 913 -16.03 -23.87 -29.93
CA PRO A 913 -17.18 -23.84 -30.82
C PRO A 913 -16.94 -22.92 -32.03
N LEU A 914 -17.42 -23.32 -33.19
CA LEU A 914 -17.29 -22.51 -34.42
C LEU A 914 -17.97 -21.16 -34.26
N GLU A 915 -19.11 -21.14 -33.60
CA GLU A 915 -19.90 -19.94 -33.27
C GLU A 915 -19.09 -18.92 -32.53
N ASP A 916 -18.35 -19.33 -31.49
CA ASP A 916 -17.49 -18.44 -30.70
C ASP A 916 -16.36 -17.80 -31.54
N LEU A 917 -15.79 -18.59 -32.48
CA LEU A 917 -14.78 -18.09 -33.43
C LEU A 917 -15.38 -17.10 -34.41
N VAL A 918 -16.58 -17.37 -34.90
CA VAL A 918 -17.32 -16.51 -35.85
C VAL A 918 -17.69 -15.19 -35.15
N ASP A 919 -18.22 -15.24 -33.93
CA ASP A 919 -18.63 -14.05 -33.18
C ASP A 919 -17.43 -13.15 -32.87
N GLN A 920 -16.27 -13.71 -32.58
CA GLN A 920 -15.05 -12.94 -32.32
C GLN A 920 -14.45 -12.28 -33.55
N PHE A 921 -14.60 -12.91 -34.74
CA PHE A 921 -13.97 -12.42 -35.98
C PHE A 921 -14.90 -11.67 -36.93
N CYS A 922 -16.23 -11.78 -36.78
CA CYS A 922 -17.21 -11.12 -37.67
C CYS A 922 -17.24 -9.59 -37.56
N PHE A 923 -16.71 -8.99 -36.48
CA PHE A 923 -16.73 -7.54 -36.27
C PHE A 923 -15.43 -6.83 -36.63
N THR A 924 -14.40 -7.56 -37.10
CA THR A 924 -13.17 -6.95 -37.64
C THR A 924 -13.44 -6.44 -39.06
N ARG A 925 -13.83 -5.17 -39.19
CA ARG A 925 -13.93 -4.54 -40.53
C ARG A 925 -12.57 -3.91 -40.88
N PHE A 926 -12.06 -4.26 -42.06
CA PHE A 926 -10.96 -3.55 -42.70
C PHE A 926 -11.42 -2.22 -43.24
#